data_3e57426051ec4cd0efd54b9d2850556e
#
_entry.id   3e57426051ec4cd0efd54b9d2850556e
#
_cell.length_a   1.000
_cell.length_b   1.000
_cell.length_c   1.000
_cell.angle_alpha   90.00
_cell.angle_beta   90.00
_cell.angle_gamma   90.00
#
_symmetry.space_group_name_H-M   'P 1'
#
loop_
_entity.id
_entity.type
_entity.pdbx_description
1 polymer ?
#
loop_
_entity_poly.entity_id
_entity_poly.type
_entity_poly.pdbx_seq_one_letter_code
_entity_poly.pdbx_strand_id
1 'polypeptide(L)'
;MDATVPQHILDALTDVNMPRLPNAPGPRKMIVLGGIDVPVHRAGCVVVGSGAAGLRAAVEMKRRGDDVVILSQSAWGGTSACSGSDKQTLHTANTADQGDNFKAMARAIRSGGAMDEDTAYVEAVGSARMMASLQFLGLPLPQDPLGGTLRYQTDHDEVGRATSCGPRTSRLMVKVLADEAIRLDIPFHNHTTVVKILTEGLRHERRVVGVLAMQPHERSDTNPFGIALFVCAVIVLAAGGPGELYRDSVYPNGCFGSLGLALEAGIDLVNLTESQFGIGTRREGFPWNLSGTYVQAIPHIYSLDAEGKEHHFLASYYRTTQEMASNIFRKGYQWPFHSTRMLDFGSSLVDLAIFRESAAGRRVFMDFNRNPLAVPGDLPFSLDRLDTDVSSYIENAGAMKELPIDRLRHMNPLAIELYRRYKVDIASEPLEFAVNNQHMNGGIMVDTWGRTNLAGCYSVGEAAGTHGVTRPGGAALNAGQVFGTRVAEHIGASRRAKSPSSANIETVALVGINDLLTVLKEDSQLSAKDIRSEIQSRMSDKAGMICDAESVSQALADARSLNATIRSNGIAYGRAAEAVRAVQWQQMAIASEAVLAALDYFIGNGGGSRGARAICDANGELVPNVTAGPLHEFRFRREKDDHRSEQIVVRLEGKDMAISTRPNRVFDESQKSFFERDWPAWLTGRIYDLSEREGCAED
;
A
#
# COMPACT_ATOMS: atom_id res chain seq x y z
N MET A 1 -11.28 35.55 12.70
CA MET A 1 -12.29 34.65 13.28
C MET A 1 -11.66 33.28 13.34
N ASP A 2 -11.42 32.75 14.53
CA ASP A 2 -11.01 31.35 14.65
C ASP A 2 -12.18 30.51 14.14
N ALA A 3 -12.04 29.98 12.95
CA ALA A 3 -13.05 29.10 12.36
C ALA A 3 -13.02 27.77 13.14
N THR A 4 -13.82 27.71 14.20
CA THR A 4 -14.07 26.43 14.88
C THR A 4 -14.93 25.58 13.97
N VAL A 5 -14.45 24.41 13.62
CA VAL A 5 -15.26 23.44 12.86
C VAL A 5 -16.52 23.12 13.68
N PRO A 6 -17.73 23.26 13.08
CA PRO A 6 -18.95 22.93 13.78
C PRO A 6 -18.94 21.50 14.33
N GLN A 7 -19.47 21.29 15.55
CA GLN A 7 -19.36 20.00 16.24
C GLN A 7 -19.97 18.85 15.44
N HIS A 8 -21.08 19.05 14.76
CA HIS A 8 -21.71 18.01 13.93
C HIS A 8 -20.85 17.59 12.73
N ILE A 9 -19.98 18.49 12.18
CA ILE A 9 -19.00 18.15 11.14
C ILE A 9 -17.85 17.38 11.75
N LEU A 10 -17.34 17.82 12.92
CA LEU A 10 -16.32 17.08 13.64
C LEU A 10 -16.77 15.64 13.93
N ASP A 11 -17.98 15.46 14.44
CA ASP A 11 -18.54 14.15 14.74
C ASP A 11 -18.66 13.29 13.47
N ALA A 12 -19.13 13.85 12.36
CA ALA A 12 -19.24 13.11 11.10
C ALA A 12 -17.90 12.71 10.50
N LEU A 13 -16.87 13.56 10.63
CA LEU A 13 -15.57 13.34 9.99
C LEU A 13 -14.54 12.65 10.91
N THR A 14 -14.71 12.71 12.22
CA THR A 14 -13.77 12.13 13.19
C THR A 14 -14.27 10.87 13.87
N ASP A 15 -15.58 10.75 14.12
CA ASP A 15 -16.22 9.58 14.75
C ASP A 15 -16.87 8.66 13.71
N VAL A 16 -16.09 8.20 12.76
CA VAL A 16 -16.59 7.27 11.74
C VAL A 16 -16.82 5.89 12.35
N ASN A 17 -18.05 5.64 12.80
CA ASN A 17 -18.48 4.34 13.29
C ASN A 17 -18.72 3.39 12.12
N MET A 18 -18.04 2.25 12.15
CA MET A 18 -18.21 1.21 11.14
C MET A 18 -19.50 0.42 11.37
N PRO A 19 -20.18 -0.06 10.33
CA PRO A 19 -21.41 -0.82 10.48
C PRO A 19 -21.17 -2.15 11.20
N ARG A 20 -22.19 -2.64 11.88
CA ARG A 20 -22.17 -3.97 12.45
C ARG A 20 -22.36 -4.99 11.33
N LEU A 21 -21.46 -5.97 11.27
CA LEU A 21 -21.58 -7.05 10.31
C LEU A 21 -22.75 -7.97 10.63
N PRO A 22 -23.50 -8.46 9.63
CA PRO A 22 -24.45 -9.55 9.80
C PRO A 22 -23.72 -10.85 10.15
N ASN A 23 -24.43 -11.81 10.72
CA ASN A 23 -23.87 -13.14 10.96
C ASN A 23 -23.50 -13.80 9.63
N ALA A 24 -22.32 -14.44 9.59
CA ALA A 24 -21.93 -15.23 8.43
C ALA A 24 -22.87 -16.43 8.23
N PRO A 25 -23.16 -16.81 6.98
CA PRO A 25 -23.92 -18.02 6.72
C PRO A 25 -23.13 -19.25 7.15
N GLY A 26 -23.84 -20.24 7.73
CA GLY A 26 -23.25 -21.51 8.12
C GLY A 26 -22.70 -22.32 6.93
N PRO A 27 -21.91 -23.37 7.18
CA PRO A 27 -21.38 -24.24 6.14
C PRO A 27 -22.51 -25.05 5.48
N ARG A 28 -22.35 -25.36 4.18
CA ARG A 28 -23.31 -26.21 3.46
C ARG A 28 -23.22 -27.67 3.84
N LYS A 29 -22.03 -28.16 4.20
CA LYS A 29 -21.76 -29.54 4.66
C LYS A 29 -20.47 -29.57 5.47
N MET A 30 -20.31 -30.63 6.24
CA MET A 30 -19.04 -31.04 6.85
C MET A 30 -18.44 -32.19 6.05
N ILE A 31 -17.14 -32.24 5.92
CA ILE A 31 -16.38 -33.35 5.34
C ILE A 31 -15.18 -33.68 6.21
N VAL A 32 -14.74 -34.92 6.18
CA VAL A 32 -13.53 -35.36 6.90
C VAL A 32 -12.38 -35.44 5.91
N LEU A 33 -11.34 -34.62 6.15
CA LEU A 33 -10.11 -34.62 5.34
C LEU A 33 -8.90 -34.81 6.26
N GLY A 34 -8.15 -35.89 6.09
CA GLY A 34 -6.98 -36.17 6.91
C GLY A 34 -7.28 -36.30 8.42
N GLY A 35 -8.49 -36.71 8.77
CA GLY A 35 -8.95 -36.81 10.17
C GLY A 35 -9.46 -35.50 10.78
N ILE A 36 -9.56 -34.43 9.98
CA ILE A 36 -10.07 -33.11 10.40
C ILE A 36 -11.50 -32.93 9.85
N ASP A 37 -12.43 -32.49 10.70
CA ASP A 37 -13.80 -32.12 10.31
C ASP A 37 -13.78 -30.72 9.71
N VAL A 38 -13.86 -30.65 8.37
CA VAL A 38 -13.72 -29.38 7.62
C VAL A 38 -15.11 -28.88 7.18
N PRO A 39 -15.53 -27.68 7.64
CA PRO A 39 -16.73 -27.03 7.11
C PRO A 39 -16.50 -26.58 5.67
N VAL A 40 -17.49 -26.85 4.81
CA VAL A 40 -17.46 -26.52 3.39
C VAL A 40 -18.47 -25.43 3.08
N HIS A 41 -17.97 -24.30 2.61
CA HIS A 41 -18.75 -23.20 2.06
C HIS A 41 -18.66 -23.21 0.53
N ARG A 42 -19.66 -22.64 -0.15
CA ARG A 42 -19.65 -22.48 -1.61
C ARG A 42 -20.10 -21.08 -1.99
N ALA A 43 -19.36 -20.48 -2.89
CA ALA A 43 -19.69 -19.22 -3.52
C ALA A 43 -19.21 -19.21 -4.98
N GLY A 44 -19.79 -18.39 -5.84
CA GLY A 44 -19.28 -18.17 -7.18
C GLY A 44 -17.91 -17.47 -7.13
N CYS A 45 -17.83 -16.41 -6.34
CA CYS A 45 -16.65 -15.57 -6.17
C CYS A 45 -16.30 -15.40 -4.68
N VAL A 46 -15.02 -15.46 -4.36
CA VAL A 46 -14.47 -15.14 -3.04
C VAL A 46 -13.61 -13.89 -3.14
N VAL A 47 -13.93 -12.85 -2.36
CA VAL A 47 -13.10 -11.66 -2.20
C VAL A 47 -12.28 -11.79 -0.92
N VAL A 48 -10.96 -11.73 -1.03
CA VAL A 48 -10.02 -11.83 0.08
C VAL A 48 -9.60 -10.44 0.53
N GLY A 49 -10.22 -9.96 1.60
CA GLY A 49 -10.00 -8.63 2.16
C GLY A 49 -11.21 -7.70 2.03
N SER A 50 -11.49 -6.96 3.11
CA SER A 50 -12.63 -6.03 3.25
C SER A 50 -12.19 -4.56 3.31
N GLY A 51 -11.03 -4.23 2.74
CA GLY A 51 -10.62 -2.86 2.49
C GLY A 51 -11.43 -2.20 1.37
N ALA A 52 -11.16 -0.92 1.09
CA ALA A 52 -11.91 -0.14 0.08
C ALA A 52 -11.95 -0.82 -1.30
N ALA A 53 -10.86 -1.44 -1.74
CA ALA A 53 -10.78 -2.12 -3.03
C ALA A 53 -11.62 -3.41 -3.07
N GLY A 54 -11.51 -4.26 -2.03
CA GLY A 54 -12.27 -5.50 -1.94
C GLY A 54 -13.78 -5.27 -1.82
N LEU A 55 -14.19 -4.29 -1.00
CA LEU A 55 -15.59 -3.88 -0.89
C LEU A 55 -16.14 -3.37 -2.22
N ARG A 56 -15.37 -2.53 -2.96
CA ARG A 56 -15.77 -2.08 -4.29
C ARG A 56 -15.98 -3.26 -5.23
N ALA A 57 -15.02 -4.19 -5.30
CA ALA A 57 -15.13 -5.38 -6.15
C ALA A 57 -16.37 -6.22 -5.78
N ALA A 58 -16.59 -6.49 -4.50
CA ALA A 58 -17.73 -7.28 -4.04
C ALA A 58 -19.08 -6.61 -4.35
N VAL A 59 -19.21 -5.30 -4.09
CA VAL A 59 -20.43 -4.53 -4.39
C VAL A 59 -20.74 -4.56 -5.89
N GLU A 60 -19.73 -4.31 -6.73
CA GLU A 60 -19.92 -4.28 -8.18
C GLU A 60 -20.19 -5.67 -8.78
N MET A 61 -19.59 -6.74 -8.26
CA MET A 61 -19.95 -8.12 -8.64
C MET A 61 -21.39 -8.46 -8.25
N LYS A 62 -21.79 -8.15 -7.03
CA LYS A 62 -23.16 -8.43 -6.55
C LYS A 62 -24.21 -7.69 -7.38
N ARG A 63 -23.96 -6.42 -7.76
CA ARG A 63 -24.83 -5.63 -8.63
C ARG A 63 -25.01 -6.23 -10.03
N ARG A 64 -24.05 -7.04 -10.48
CA ARG A 64 -24.09 -7.78 -11.76
C ARG A 64 -24.70 -9.18 -11.64
N GLY A 65 -25.15 -9.54 -10.44
CA GLY A 65 -25.81 -10.82 -10.17
C GLY A 65 -24.87 -11.96 -9.82
N ASP A 66 -23.60 -11.66 -9.56
CA ASP A 66 -22.64 -12.68 -9.14
C ASP A 66 -22.92 -13.11 -7.69
N ASP A 67 -22.68 -14.41 -7.40
CA ASP A 67 -22.68 -14.97 -6.05
C ASP A 67 -21.32 -14.72 -5.41
N VAL A 68 -21.24 -13.74 -4.50
CA VAL A 68 -19.99 -13.25 -3.92
C VAL A 68 -20.01 -13.33 -2.40
N VAL A 69 -18.87 -13.70 -1.81
CA VAL A 69 -18.62 -13.70 -0.37
C VAL A 69 -17.30 -12.96 -0.06
N ILE A 70 -17.25 -12.25 1.07
CA ILE A 70 -16.03 -11.56 1.55
C ILE A 70 -15.44 -12.36 2.71
N LEU A 71 -14.15 -12.72 2.59
CA LEU A 71 -13.36 -13.31 3.66
C LEU A 71 -12.37 -12.27 4.18
N SER A 72 -12.37 -12.03 5.49
CA SER A 72 -11.50 -11.03 6.08
C SER A 72 -10.96 -11.48 7.44
N GLN A 73 -9.65 -11.31 7.63
CA GLN A 73 -9.01 -11.52 8.93
C GLN A 73 -9.57 -10.57 9.99
N SER A 74 -9.83 -9.32 9.60
CA SER A 74 -10.42 -8.27 10.44
C SER A 74 -11.13 -7.28 9.52
N ALA A 75 -12.45 -7.26 9.57
CA ALA A 75 -13.27 -6.49 8.63
C ALA A 75 -12.91 -5.01 8.57
N TRP A 76 -12.53 -4.43 9.71
CA TRP A 76 -12.23 -2.99 9.82
C TRP A 76 -10.81 -2.72 10.34
N GLY A 77 -9.93 -3.75 10.32
CA GLY A 77 -8.55 -3.67 10.82
C GLY A 77 -7.49 -3.39 9.74
N GLY A 78 -7.89 -3.27 8.48
CA GLY A 78 -6.96 -3.02 7.37
C GLY A 78 -6.61 -1.55 7.19
N THR A 79 -5.63 -1.29 6.31
CA THR A 79 -5.05 0.03 6.03
C THR A 79 -6.10 1.06 5.66
N SER A 80 -7.05 0.74 4.77
CA SER A 80 -8.10 1.68 4.35
C SER A 80 -8.99 2.17 5.51
N ALA A 81 -9.19 1.37 6.56
CA ALA A 81 -10.03 1.74 7.69
C ALA A 81 -9.25 2.38 8.85
N CYS A 82 -7.94 2.09 8.98
CA CYS A 82 -7.15 2.42 10.17
C CYS A 82 -5.99 3.37 9.91
N SER A 83 -5.42 3.40 8.72
CA SER A 83 -4.28 4.27 8.39
C SER A 83 -4.70 5.51 7.63
N GLY A 84 -3.83 6.52 7.61
CA GLY A 84 -4.08 7.74 6.87
C GLY A 84 -3.02 8.82 7.06
N SER A 85 -3.37 10.01 6.60
CA SER A 85 -2.61 11.24 6.72
C SER A 85 -3.54 12.37 7.16
N ASP A 86 -3.04 13.60 7.20
CA ASP A 86 -3.83 14.80 7.56
C ASP A 86 -5.06 15.01 6.67
N LYS A 87 -5.00 14.59 5.42
CA LYS A 87 -6.06 14.79 4.42
C LYS A 87 -6.61 13.48 3.83
N GLN A 88 -5.78 12.47 3.61
CA GLN A 88 -6.15 11.26 2.86
C GLN A 88 -6.92 11.54 1.58
N THR A 89 -6.28 11.38 0.45
CA THR A 89 -6.79 11.91 -0.81
C THR A 89 -7.40 10.85 -1.71
N LEU A 90 -8.36 11.26 -2.52
CA LEU A 90 -8.81 10.59 -3.72
C LEU A 90 -8.26 11.36 -4.93
N HIS A 91 -7.57 10.69 -5.84
CA HIS A 91 -6.92 11.30 -7.01
C HIS A 91 -7.77 11.03 -8.26
N THR A 92 -8.32 12.09 -8.85
CA THR A 92 -9.26 11.95 -9.97
C THR A 92 -9.02 13.04 -11.01
N ALA A 93 -9.22 12.72 -12.29
CA ALA A 93 -9.11 13.71 -13.37
C ALA A 93 -10.01 14.93 -13.10
N ASN A 94 -9.47 16.10 -13.36
CA ASN A 94 -10.20 17.36 -13.25
C ASN A 94 -10.81 17.71 -14.61
N THR A 95 -12.14 17.65 -14.70
CA THR A 95 -12.87 17.92 -15.94
C THR A 95 -13.21 19.41 -16.12
N ALA A 96 -12.97 20.23 -15.11
CA ALA A 96 -13.23 21.68 -15.15
C ALA A 96 -11.99 22.49 -15.57
N ASP A 97 -10.80 21.89 -15.53
CA ASP A 97 -9.55 22.53 -15.91
C ASP A 97 -9.21 22.26 -17.38
N GLN A 98 -8.92 23.30 -18.14
CA GLN A 98 -8.52 23.19 -19.57
C GLN A 98 -7.18 22.45 -19.74
N GLY A 99 -6.33 22.44 -18.73
CA GLY A 99 -5.02 21.78 -18.72
C GLY A 99 -5.08 20.29 -18.40
N ASP A 100 -6.22 19.75 -17.92
CA ASP A 100 -6.34 18.37 -17.49
C ASP A 100 -7.32 17.54 -18.31
N ASN A 101 -6.95 16.26 -18.49
CA ASN A 101 -7.77 15.23 -19.10
C ASN A 101 -7.25 13.84 -18.71
N PHE A 102 -7.95 12.79 -19.10
CA PHE A 102 -7.54 11.41 -18.76
C PHE A 102 -6.14 11.04 -19.28
N LYS A 103 -5.75 11.53 -20.46
CA LYS A 103 -4.39 11.28 -21.00
C LYS A 103 -3.31 12.02 -20.21
N ALA A 104 -3.57 13.28 -19.84
CA ALA A 104 -2.66 14.05 -18.98
C ALA A 104 -2.50 13.40 -17.60
N MET A 105 -3.60 12.93 -17.01
CA MET A 105 -3.56 12.19 -15.75
C MET A 105 -2.80 10.86 -15.88
N ALA A 106 -3.02 10.09 -16.94
CA ALA A 106 -2.31 8.85 -17.18
C ALA A 106 -0.79 9.07 -17.32
N ARG A 107 -0.38 10.12 -18.06
CA ARG A 107 1.03 10.52 -18.16
C ARG A 107 1.64 10.90 -16.80
N ALA A 108 0.89 11.60 -15.95
CA ALA A 108 1.34 11.94 -14.60
C ALA A 108 1.51 10.68 -13.73
N ILE A 109 0.55 9.74 -13.78
CA ILE A 109 0.61 8.48 -13.02
C ILE A 109 1.86 7.67 -13.38
N ARG A 110 2.19 7.54 -14.67
CA ARG A 110 3.32 6.73 -15.16
C ARG A 110 4.66 7.48 -15.22
N SER A 111 4.72 8.73 -14.81
CA SER A 111 5.90 9.60 -15.00
C SER A 111 7.19 9.07 -14.36
N GLY A 112 7.07 8.26 -13.30
CA GLY A 112 8.22 7.64 -12.62
C GLY A 112 8.84 6.47 -13.40
N GLY A 113 8.16 5.93 -14.41
CA GLY A 113 8.60 4.74 -15.15
C GLY A 113 8.24 3.42 -14.49
N ALA A 114 8.71 2.32 -15.09
CA ALA A 114 8.44 0.93 -14.72
C ALA A 114 6.95 0.64 -14.53
N MET A 115 6.11 1.18 -15.40
CA MET A 115 4.65 1.07 -15.33
C MET A 115 4.05 0.92 -16.72
N ASP A 116 3.07 0.04 -16.86
CA ASP A 116 2.30 -0.13 -18.06
C ASP A 116 1.44 1.10 -18.34
N GLU A 117 1.53 1.66 -19.55
CA GLU A 117 0.83 2.88 -19.94
C GLU A 117 -0.69 2.68 -20.03
N ASP A 118 -1.13 1.51 -20.47
CA ASP A 118 -2.54 1.12 -20.55
C ASP A 118 -3.16 1.00 -19.14
N THR A 119 -2.41 0.48 -18.16
CA THR A 119 -2.83 0.43 -16.75
C THR A 119 -3.03 1.83 -16.17
N ALA A 120 -2.10 2.75 -16.44
CA ALA A 120 -2.22 4.15 -16.05
C ALA A 120 -3.45 4.83 -16.69
N TYR A 121 -3.70 4.54 -17.96
CA TYR A 121 -4.86 5.08 -18.69
C TYR A 121 -6.17 4.55 -18.15
N VAL A 122 -6.26 3.25 -17.84
CA VAL A 122 -7.43 2.64 -17.19
C VAL A 122 -7.75 3.33 -15.86
N GLU A 123 -6.74 3.57 -15.04
CA GLU A 123 -6.92 4.26 -13.76
C GLU A 123 -7.45 5.68 -13.97
N ALA A 124 -6.87 6.42 -14.91
CA ALA A 124 -7.27 7.79 -15.21
C ALA A 124 -8.73 7.87 -15.72
N VAL A 125 -9.08 7.04 -16.70
CA VAL A 125 -10.43 7.01 -17.29
C VAL A 125 -11.49 6.63 -16.26
N GLY A 126 -11.21 5.66 -15.40
CA GLY A 126 -12.14 5.22 -14.36
C GLY A 126 -12.32 6.22 -13.22
N SER A 127 -11.38 7.15 -13.02
CA SER A 127 -11.30 7.98 -11.82
C SER A 127 -12.54 8.84 -11.55
N ALA A 128 -13.03 9.56 -12.57
CA ALA A 128 -14.19 10.45 -12.43
C ALA A 128 -15.47 9.66 -12.12
N ARG A 129 -15.66 8.51 -12.79
CA ARG A 129 -16.79 7.61 -12.52
C ARG A 129 -16.78 7.09 -11.09
N MET A 130 -15.58 6.75 -10.57
CA MET A 130 -15.46 6.23 -9.20
C MET A 130 -15.71 7.32 -8.16
N MET A 131 -15.24 8.53 -8.38
CA MET A 131 -15.55 9.66 -7.51
C MET A 131 -17.04 9.91 -7.44
N ALA A 132 -17.72 10.01 -8.59
CA ALA A 132 -19.17 10.19 -8.66
C ALA A 132 -19.93 9.05 -7.96
N SER A 133 -19.49 7.81 -8.15
CA SER A 133 -20.06 6.63 -7.47
C SER A 133 -19.93 6.72 -5.95
N LEU A 134 -18.79 7.16 -5.43
CA LEU A 134 -18.58 7.31 -3.99
C LEU A 134 -19.45 8.45 -3.41
N GLN A 135 -19.58 9.58 -4.11
CA GLN A 135 -20.47 10.66 -3.72
C GLN A 135 -21.94 10.20 -3.71
N PHE A 136 -22.35 9.42 -4.71
CA PHE A 136 -23.69 8.83 -4.76
C PHE A 136 -23.96 7.89 -3.59
N LEU A 137 -22.96 7.16 -3.11
CA LEU A 137 -23.05 6.32 -1.90
C LEU A 137 -22.96 7.11 -0.59
N GLY A 138 -22.79 8.44 -0.66
CA GLY A 138 -22.80 9.32 0.51
C GLY A 138 -21.43 9.71 1.04
N LEU A 139 -20.33 9.53 0.27
CA LEU A 139 -19.03 10.08 0.67
C LEU A 139 -19.10 11.63 0.63
N PRO A 140 -18.90 12.32 1.78
CA PRO A 140 -19.15 13.76 1.89
C PRO A 140 -17.93 14.59 1.41
N LEU A 141 -17.59 14.49 0.12
CA LEU A 141 -16.53 15.31 -0.45
C LEU A 141 -16.93 16.80 -0.45
N PRO A 142 -15.98 17.72 -0.10
CA PRO A 142 -16.29 19.14 -0.03
C PRO A 142 -16.57 19.72 -1.41
N GLN A 143 -17.55 20.64 -1.46
CA GLN A 143 -17.98 21.29 -2.68
C GLN A 143 -17.95 22.82 -2.51
N ASP A 144 -17.78 23.51 -3.61
CA ASP A 144 -17.99 24.95 -3.69
C ASP A 144 -19.51 25.30 -3.67
N PRO A 145 -19.88 26.59 -3.59
CA PRO A 145 -21.29 26.97 -3.59
C PRO A 145 -22.08 26.59 -4.86
N LEU A 146 -21.40 26.20 -5.93
CA LEU A 146 -22.01 25.80 -7.20
C LEU A 146 -22.05 24.27 -7.39
N GLY A 147 -21.58 23.51 -6.38
CA GLY A 147 -21.55 22.05 -6.41
C GLY A 147 -20.27 21.44 -7.02
N GLY A 148 -19.28 22.25 -7.39
CA GLY A 148 -17.99 21.79 -7.86
C GLY A 148 -17.17 21.17 -6.71
N THR A 149 -16.63 19.96 -6.89
CA THR A 149 -15.78 19.33 -5.89
C THR A 149 -14.48 20.13 -5.70
N LEU A 150 -14.19 20.54 -4.46
CA LEU A 150 -12.96 21.26 -4.12
C LEU A 150 -11.74 20.35 -4.31
N ARG A 151 -10.69 20.91 -4.92
CA ARG A 151 -9.48 20.18 -5.28
C ARG A 151 -8.22 20.91 -4.83
N TYR A 152 -7.14 20.17 -4.68
CA TYR A 152 -5.83 20.69 -4.31
C TYR A 152 -4.70 19.86 -4.91
N GLN A 153 -3.51 20.42 -4.97
CA GLN A 153 -2.29 19.74 -5.39
C GLN A 153 -1.80 18.79 -4.28
N THR A 154 -1.28 17.66 -4.70
CA THR A 154 -0.65 16.68 -3.82
C THR A 154 0.64 16.16 -4.47
N ASP A 155 1.32 15.26 -3.81
CA ASP A 155 2.59 14.72 -4.30
C ASP A 155 2.47 14.09 -5.69
N HIS A 156 3.43 14.39 -6.57
CA HIS A 156 3.44 13.98 -7.99
C HIS A 156 2.16 14.39 -8.77
N ASP A 157 1.48 15.46 -8.34
CA ASP A 157 0.30 16.01 -9.01
C ASP A 157 0.41 17.53 -9.14
N GLU A 158 0.79 17.99 -10.33
CA GLU A 158 1.03 19.42 -10.62
C GLU A 158 -0.26 20.19 -10.94
N VAL A 159 -1.37 19.51 -11.21
CA VAL A 159 -2.61 20.11 -11.73
C VAL A 159 -3.69 20.28 -10.66
N GLY A 160 -3.56 19.61 -9.51
CA GLY A 160 -4.58 19.67 -8.46
C GLY A 160 -5.73 18.69 -8.69
N ARG A 161 -5.43 17.39 -8.79
CA ARG A 161 -6.41 16.31 -8.97
C ARG A 161 -6.92 15.70 -7.67
N ALA A 162 -6.36 16.13 -6.53
CA ALA A 162 -6.70 15.57 -5.23
C ALA A 162 -7.95 16.22 -4.63
N THR A 163 -8.78 15.40 -3.97
CA THR A 163 -9.87 15.85 -3.10
C THR A 163 -9.95 14.99 -1.85
N SER A 164 -10.47 15.51 -0.76
CA SER A 164 -10.65 14.76 0.48
C SER A 164 -11.69 15.39 1.40
N CYS A 165 -12.21 14.62 2.34
CA CYS A 165 -13.01 15.11 3.46
C CYS A 165 -12.25 15.03 4.80
N GLY A 166 -10.93 15.21 4.75
CA GLY A 166 -10.06 15.24 5.92
C GLY A 166 -9.41 13.88 6.23
N PRO A 167 -8.82 13.72 7.42
CA PRO A 167 -7.96 12.58 7.75
C PRO A 167 -8.69 11.22 7.79
N ARG A 168 -9.99 11.20 7.70
CA ARG A 168 -10.83 9.99 7.70
C ARG A 168 -11.45 9.65 6.34
N THR A 169 -11.03 10.27 5.26
CA THR A 169 -11.58 10.03 3.91
C THR A 169 -11.63 8.56 3.55
N SER A 170 -10.54 7.83 3.72
CA SER A 170 -10.49 6.40 3.37
C SER A 170 -11.37 5.55 4.29
N ARG A 171 -11.46 5.86 5.59
CA ARG A 171 -12.38 5.18 6.50
C ARG A 171 -13.85 5.44 6.14
N LEU A 172 -14.18 6.67 5.74
CA LEU A 172 -15.52 7.01 5.23
C LEU A 172 -15.84 6.27 3.93
N MET A 173 -14.85 6.13 3.02
CA MET A 173 -15.00 5.28 1.83
C MET A 173 -15.31 3.83 2.20
N VAL A 174 -14.57 3.25 3.13
CA VAL A 174 -14.84 1.89 3.63
C VAL A 174 -16.25 1.81 4.21
N LYS A 175 -16.67 2.81 5.01
CA LYS A 175 -18.00 2.84 5.62
C LYS A 175 -19.10 2.83 4.55
N VAL A 176 -19.11 3.75 3.59
CA VAL A 176 -20.18 3.83 2.59
C VAL A 176 -20.22 2.60 1.69
N LEU A 177 -19.09 1.99 1.39
CA LEU A 177 -18.99 0.73 0.64
C LEU A 177 -19.45 -0.47 1.48
N ALA A 178 -19.18 -0.48 2.78
CA ALA A 178 -19.62 -1.53 3.70
C ALA A 178 -21.14 -1.46 3.93
N ASP A 179 -21.68 -0.27 4.13
CA ASP A 179 -23.13 -0.04 4.23
C ASP A 179 -23.85 -0.56 2.97
N GLU A 180 -23.28 -0.28 1.78
CA GLU A 180 -23.82 -0.78 0.51
C GLU A 180 -23.69 -2.30 0.36
N ALA A 181 -22.55 -2.88 0.77
CA ALA A 181 -22.35 -4.33 0.74
C ALA A 181 -23.37 -5.05 1.64
N ILE A 182 -23.63 -4.51 2.83
CA ILE A 182 -24.64 -5.04 3.76
C ILE A 182 -26.04 -4.87 3.16
N ARG A 183 -26.37 -3.72 2.56
CA ARG A 183 -27.65 -3.47 1.89
C ARG A 183 -27.92 -4.45 0.74
N LEU A 184 -26.86 -4.92 0.09
CA LEU A 184 -26.93 -5.91 -0.99
C LEU A 184 -26.88 -7.36 -0.49
N ASP A 185 -26.96 -7.59 0.82
CA ASP A 185 -26.85 -8.92 1.43
C ASP A 185 -25.63 -9.70 1.00
N ILE A 186 -24.45 -9.05 0.93
CA ILE A 186 -23.17 -9.74 0.68
C ILE A 186 -22.72 -10.39 1.98
N PRO A 187 -22.49 -11.73 2.00
CA PRO A 187 -22.01 -12.42 3.18
C PRO A 187 -20.56 -12.01 3.54
N PHE A 188 -20.32 -11.81 4.84
CA PHE A 188 -18.98 -11.57 5.40
C PHE A 188 -18.58 -12.70 6.35
N HIS A 189 -17.47 -13.34 6.08
CA HIS A 189 -16.79 -14.19 7.05
C HIS A 189 -15.64 -13.39 7.68
N ASN A 190 -15.92 -12.78 8.83
CA ASN A 190 -14.91 -12.06 9.61
C ASN A 190 -14.06 -13.07 10.40
N HIS A 191 -12.89 -12.65 10.87
CA HIS A 191 -11.91 -13.53 11.55
C HIS A 191 -11.54 -14.77 10.73
N THR A 192 -11.54 -14.61 9.40
CA THR A 192 -11.27 -15.67 8.44
C THR A 192 -10.05 -15.27 7.61
N THR A 193 -8.95 -16.00 7.78
CA THR A 193 -7.69 -15.76 7.06
C THR A 193 -7.53 -16.82 5.97
N VAL A 194 -7.48 -16.40 4.72
CA VAL A 194 -7.15 -17.31 3.60
C VAL A 194 -5.66 -17.66 3.70
N VAL A 195 -5.37 -18.95 3.73
CA VAL A 195 -4.02 -19.48 3.93
C VAL A 195 -3.50 -20.29 2.74
N LYS A 196 -4.39 -20.73 1.84
CA LYS A 196 -3.99 -21.44 0.62
C LYS A 196 -4.99 -21.21 -0.51
N ILE A 197 -4.50 -20.98 -1.72
CA ILE A 197 -5.30 -20.99 -2.95
C ILE A 197 -5.24 -22.41 -3.51
N LEU A 198 -6.40 -22.99 -3.76
CA LEU A 198 -6.53 -24.33 -4.31
C LEU A 198 -6.68 -24.25 -5.83
N THR A 199 -5.87 -25.00 -6.54
CA THR A 199 -5.83 -25.00 -8.01
C THR A 199 -5.91 -26.41 -8.57
N GLU A 200 -6.51 -26.54 -9.76
CA GLU A 200 -6.46 -27.77 -10.56
C GLU A 200 -5.93 -27.47 -11.96
N GLY A 201 -5.56 -28.51 -12.71
CA GLY A 201 -4.97 -28.40 -14.04
C GLY A 201 -3.43 -28.34 -14.00
N LEU A 202 -2.83 -28.47 -15.17
CA LEU A 202 -1.37 -28.48 -15.36
C LEU A 202 -0.92 -27.26 -16.15
N ARG A 203 0.16 -26.61 -15.71
CA ARG A 203 0.80 -25.47 -16.39
C ARG A 203 -0.20 -24.37 -16.78
N HIS A 204 -0.38 -24.13 -18.07
CA HIS A 204 -1.21 -23.04 -18.62
C HIS A 204 -2.73 -23.22 -18.39
N GLU A 205 -3.17 -24.45 -18.05
CA GLU A 205 -4.57 -24.76 -17.79
C GLU A 205 -4.91 -24.69 -16.29
N ARG A 206 -3.95 -24.26 -15.45
CA ARG A 206 -4.21 -24.13 -14.01
C ARG A 206 -5.28 -23.08 -13.75
N ARG A 207 -6.23 -23.47 -12.91
CA ARG A 207 -7.33 -22.59 -12.52
C ARG A 207 -7.66 -22.73 -11.04
N VAL A 208 -8.24 -21.69 -10.49
CA VAL A 208 -8.79 -21.69 -9.12
C VAL A 208 -9.96 -22.66 -9.01
N VAL A 209 -10.00 -23.42 -7.90
CA VAL A 209 -11.14 -24.28 -7.52
C VAL A 209 -11.64 -23.98 -6.11
N GLY A 210 -10.92 -23.18 -5.34
CA GLY A 210 -11.29 -22.80 -3.99
C GLY A 210 -10.14 -22.22 -3.20
N VAL A 211 -10.39 -21.99 -1.90
CA VAL A 211 -9.38 -21.60 -0.93
C VAL A 211 -9.53 -22.37 0.37
N LEU A 212 -8.42 -22.61 1.05
CA LEU A 212 -8.42 -22.97 2.46
C LEU A 212 -8.27 -21.69 3.29
N ALA A 213 -9.05 -21.60 4.34
CA ALA A 213 -8.99 -20.53 5.31
C ALA A 213 -8.86 -21.09 6.72
N MET A 214 -8.31 -20.29 7.64
CA MET A 214 -8.30 -20.58 9.07
C MET A 214 -9.24 -19.59 9.78
N GLN A 215 -10.09 -20.16 10.65
CA GLN A 215 -11.07 -19.45 11.45
C GLN A 215 -10.79 -19.71 12.94
N PRO A 216 -9.91 -18.95 13.59
CA PRO A 216 -9.46 -19.25 14.96
C PRO A 216 -10.58 -19.29 16.01
N HIS A 217 -11.74 -18.71 15.72
CA HIS A 217 -12.92 -18.70 16.61
C HIS A 217 -13.85 -19.92 16.38
N GLU A 218 -13.69 -20.65 15.28
CA GLU A 218 -14.51 -21.80 14.88
C GLU A 218 -13.78 -23.14 15.10
N ARG A 219 -12.88 -23.20 16.07
CA ARG A 219 -12.10 -24.39 16.41
C ARG A 219 -12.95 -25.41 17.19
N SER A 220 -12.62 -26.69 16.99
CA SER A 220 -13.20 -27.82 17.73
C SER A 220 -12.13 -28.87 18.03
N ASP A 221 -12.45 -29.88 18.80
CA ASP A 221 -11.55 -31.01 19.11
C ASP A 221 -11.16 -31.78 17.82
N THR A 222 -12.06 -31.83 16.83
CA THR A 222 -11.82 -32.49 15.54
C THR A 222 -11.27 -31.53 14.46
N ASN A 223 -11.20 -30.25 14.75
CA ASN A 223 -10.61 -29.22 13.89
C ASN A 223 -9.89 -28.16 14.74
N PRO A 224 -8.71 -28.50 15.30
CA PRO A 224 -8.04 -27.65 16.29
C PRO A 224 -7.55 -26.31 15.73
N PHE A 225 -7.40 -26.19 14.40
CA PHE A 225 -6.93 -24.98 13.73
C PHE A 225 -8.06 -24.15 13.09
N GLY A 226 -9.32 -24.63 13.12
CA GLY A 226 -10.46 -23.98 12.48
C GLY A 226 -10.30 -23.90 10.96
N ILE A 227 -9.78 -24.96 10.33
CA ILE A 227 -9.61 -25.02 8.86
C ILE A 227 -10.98 -25.12 8.20
N ALA A 228 -11.24 -24.24 7.23
CA ALA A 228 -12.47 -24.20 6.44
C ALA A 228 -12.15 -24.21 4.94
N LEU A 229 -12.99 -24.86 4.16
CA LEU A 229 -12.92 -24.93 2.70
C LEU A 229 -13.99 -24.05 2.07
N PHE A 230 -13.56 -23.07 1.27
CA PHE A 230 -14.43 -22.25 0.44
C PHE A 230 -14.25 -22.67 -1.02
N VAL A 231 -15.24 -23.32 -1.58
CA VAL A 231 -15.26 -23.78 -2.97
C VAL A 231 -15.74 -22.62 -3.84
N CYS A 232 -14.92 -22.20 -4.79
CA CYS A 232 -15.23 -21.12 -5.73
C CYS A 232 -14.45 -21.29 -7.03
N ALA A 233 -14.94 -20.70 -8.11
CA ALA A 233 -14.24 -20.66 -9.40
C ALA A 233 -13.44 -19.37 -9.59
N VAL A 234 -13.73 -18.35 -8.79
CA VAL A 234 -13.11 -17.02 -8.88
C VAL A 234 -12.69 -16.53 -7.51
N ILE A 235 -11.47 -15.99 -7.42
CA ILE A 235 -10.99 -15.25 -6.26
C ILE A 235 -10.51 -13.86 -6.67
N VAL A 236 -10.72 -12.89 -5.78
CA VAL A 236 -10.19 -11.53 -5.91
C VAL A 236 -9.31 -11.24 -4.70
N LEU A 237 -8.00 -11.11 -4.91
CA LEU A 237 -7.04 -10.78 -3.87
C LEU A 237 -7.04 -9.27 -3.63
N ALA A 238 -7.49 -8.86 -2.45
CA ALA A 238 -7.66 -7.46 -2.05
C ALA A 238 -7.15 -7.22 -0.61
N ALA A 239 -6.16 -8.00 -0.16
CA ALA A 239 -5.66 -7.99 1.21
C ALA A 239 -4.68 -6.83 1.52
N GLY A 240 -4.47 -5.90 0.58
CA GLY A 240 -3.57 -4.77 0.74
C GLY A 240 -2.09 -5.16 0.61
N GLY A 241 -1.22 -4.24 1.03
CA GLY A 241 0.23 -4.42 0.97
C GLY A 241 0.83 -5.16 2.17
N PRO A 242 2.11 -5.57 2.08
CA PRO A 242 2.81 -6.37 3.09
C PRO A 242 3.38 -5.48 4.21
N GLY A 243 2.50 -4.85 5.00
CA GLY A 243 2.87 -3.89 6.04
C GLY A 243 3.73 -4.46 7.17
N GLU A 244 3.81 -5.79 7.32
CA GLU A 244 4.63 -6.46 8.32
C GLU A 244 6.10 -6.67 7.87
N LEU A 245 6.47 -6.33 6.64
CA LEU A 245 7.85 -6.47 6.16
C LEU A 245 8.86 -5.60 6.92
N TYR A 246 8.45 -4.42 7.34
CA TYR A 246 9.33 -3.43 7.96
C TYR A 246 8.95 -3.18 9.42
N ARG A 247 9.93 -2.82 10.23
CA ARG A 247 9.77 -2.50 11.65
C ARG A 247 8.88 -1.29 11.86
N ASP A 248 9.22 -0.18 11.19
CA ASP A 248 8.44 1.05 11.19
C ASP A 248 7.56 1.14 9.95
N SER A 249 6.27 1.27 10.14
CA SER A 249 5.27 1.21 9.09
C SER A 249 3.99 1.91 9.52
N VAL A 250 3.33 2.60 8.59
CA VAL A 250 2.01 3.21 8.84
C VAL A 250 0.85 2.21 8.70
N TYR A 251 1.13 0.97 8.32
CA TYR A 251 0.10 -0.06 8.30
C TYR A 251 -0.27 -0.51 9.72
N PRO A 252 -1.54 -0.80 9.97
CA PRO A 252 -1.95 -1.44 11.22
C PRO A 252 -1.23 -2.77 11.42
N ASN A 253 -1.04 -3.16 12.68
CA ASN A 253 -0.49 -4.47 12.99
C ASN A 253 -1.34 -5.61 12.41
N GLY A 254 -0.69 -6.59 11.80
CA GLY A 254 -1.34 -7.74 11.18
C GLY A 254 -1.71 -7.55 9.71
N CYS A 255 -1.24 -6.49 9.05
CA CYS A 255 -1.36 -6.34 7.60
C CYS A 255 -0.26 -7.13 6.89
N PHE A 256 -0.53 -8.40 6.59
CA PHE A 256 0.41 -9.30 5.91
C PHE A 256 0.37 -9.19 4.37
N GLY A 257 -0.71 -8.62 3.82
CA GLY A 257 -0.93 -8.67 2.37
C GLY A 257 -1.18 -10.08 1.85
N SER A 258 -0.93 -10.30 0.57
CA SER A 258 -1.14 -11.61 -0.08
C SER A 258 0.00 -12.04 -1.01
N LEU A 259 1.19 -11.40 -0.92
CA LEU A 259 2.31 -11.70 -1.83
C LEU A 259 2.80 -13.15 -1.69
N GLY A 260 3.04 -13.61 -0.46
CA GLY A 260 3.45 -15.00 -0.20
C GLY A 260 2.39 -16.02 -0.62
N LEU A 261 1.12 -15.74 -0.33
CA LEU A 261 -0.02 -16.56 -0.77
C LEU A 261 -0.09 -16.68 -2.30
N ALA A 262 0.14 -15.57 -3.02
CA ALA A 262 0.14 -15.53 -4.47
C ALA A 262 1.32 -16.31 -5.07
N LEU A 263 2.53 -16.12 -4.52
CA LEU A 263 3.73 -16.85 -4.95
C LEU A 263 3.58 -18.37 -4.78
N GLU A 264 3.05 -18.83 -3.64
CA GLU A 264 2.78 -20.25 -3.41
C GLU A 264 1.77 -20.83 -4.40
N ALA A 265 0.87 -20.01 -4.92
CA ALA A 265 -0.06 -20.40 -5.99
C ALA A 265 0.54 -20.31 -7.39
N GLY A 266 1.82 -19.89 -7.53
CA GLY A 266 2.50 -19.70 -8.82
C GLY A 266 2.03 -18.47 -9.59
N ILE A 267 1.57 -17.46 -8.87
CA ILE A 267 1.18 -16.16 -9.43
C ILE A 267 2.41 -15.26 -9.49
N ASP A 268 2.60 -14.58 -10.61
CA ASP A 268 3.71 -13.67 -10.85
C ASP A 268 3.52 -12.36 -10.08
N LEU A 269 4.61 -11.84 -9.54
CA LEU A 269 4.68 -10.52 -8.90
C LEU A 269 5.51 -9.58 -9.76
N VAL A 270 5.27 -8.28 -9.61
CA VAL A 270 5.93 -7.24 -10.41
C VAL A 270 6.40 -6.08 -9.54
N ASN A 271 7.54 -5.48 -9.88
CA ASN A 271 8.07 -4.26 -9.28
C ASN A 271 8.21 -4.30 -7.74
N LEU A 272 8.61 -5.43 -7.19
CA LEU A 272 8.80 -5.57 -5.73
C LEU A 272 9.95 -4.71 -5.20
N THR A 273 10.76 -4.13 -6.06
CA THR A 273 11.76 -3.11 -5.71
C THR A 273 11.13 -1.79 -5.25
N GLU A 274 9.87 -1.54 -5.63
CA GLU A 274 9.23 -0.23 -5.45
C GLU A 274 8.36 -0.20 -4.19
N SER A 275 8.92 0.37 -3.13
CA SER A 275 8.21 0.71 -1.88
C SER A 275 8.31 2.21 -1.64
N GLN A 276 7.32 2.78 -0.96
CA GLN A 276 7.36 4.18 -0.54
C GLN A 276 7.76 4.26 0.94
N PHE A 277 8.70 5.16 1.24
CA PHE A 277 9.13 5.48 2.60
C PHE A 277 8.95 6.96 2.86
N GLY A 278 8.49 7.32 4.04
CA GLY A 278 8.30 8.70 4.44
C GLY A 278 8.07 8.82 5.94
N ILE A 279 8.03 10.05 6.42
CA ILE A 279 7.86 10.32 7.84
C ILE A 279 6.47 9.90 8.33
N GLY A 280 6.44 9.24 9.49
CA GLY A 280 5.22 8.80 10.15
C GLY A 280 5.46 8.51 11.63
N THR A 281 4.41 8.46 12.42
CA THR A 281 4.53 8.09 13.83
C THR A 281 4.97 6.65 14.01
N ARG A 282 5.54 6.34 15.18
CA ARG A 282 6.01 4.99 15.50
C ARG A 282 4.85 4.00 15.51
N ARG A 283 5.10 2.79 15.00
CA ARG A 283 4.10 1.74 14.87
C ARG A 283 3.49 1.29 16.19
N GLU A 284 4.26 1.34 17.27
CA GLU A 284 3.84 0.91 18.60
C GLU A 284 2.77 1.80 19.22
N GLY A 285 2.66 3.05 18.76
CA GLY A 285 1.62 3.99 19.16
C GLY A 285 0.44 3.98 18.20
N PHE A 286 0.19 5.12 17.59
CA PHE A 286 -0.80 5.32 16.53
C PHE A 286 -0.06 5.51 15.19
N PRO A 287 0.07 4.46 14.34
CA PRO A 287 0.81 4.55 13.08
C PRO A 287 0.07 5.44 12.09
N TRP A 288 0.64 6.62 11.85
CA TRP A 288 0.02 7.65 11.02
C TRP A 288 1.06 8.38 10.18
N ASN A 289 0.70 8.70 8.94
CA ASN A 289 1.55 9.46 8.04
C ASN A 289 1.58 10.94 8.45
N LEU A 290 2.76 11.53 8.51
CA LEU A 290 2.99 12.92 8.92
C LEU A 290 3.22 13.88 7.74
N SER A 291 2.81 13.51 6.51
CA SER A 291 2.77 14.46 5.39
C SER A 291 1.72 15.57 5.57
N GLY A 292 1.66 16.48 4.62
CA GLY A 292 0.66 17.53 4.60
C GLY A 292 0.88 18.60 5.68
N THR A 293 -0.21 19.01 6.31
CA THR A 293 -0.22 20.15 7.23
C THR A 293 0.62 19.95 8.49
N TYR A 294 0.93 18.72 8.89
CA TYR A 294 1.80 18.46 10.04
C TYR A 294 3.17 19.11 9.86
N VAL A 295 3.84 18.86 8.75
CA VAL A 295 5.16 19.46 8.46
C VAL A 295 5.04 20.86 7.81
N GLN A 296 3.92 21.17 7.14
CA GLN A 296 3.65 22.52 6.65
C GLN A 296 3.48 23.55 7.80
N ALA A 297 3.20 23.08 8.99
CA ALA A 297 3.24 23.92 10.19
C ALA A 297 4.68 24.32 10.60
N ILE A 298 5.72 23.78 9.99
CA ILE A 298 7.15 23.99 10.26
C ILE A 298 7.48 23.78 11.76
N PRO A 299 7.25 22.57 12.30
CA PRO A 299 7.59 22.27 13.68
C PRO A 299 9.10 22.11 13.89
N HIS A 300 9.55 22.22 15.15
CA HIS A 300 10.91 21.86 15.51
C HIS A 300 11.12 20.36 15.49
N ILE A 301 12.18 19.90 14.80
CA ILE A 301 12.55 18.48 14.70
C ILE A 301 13.90 18.30 15.40
N TYR A 302 13.96 17.32 16.32
CA TYR A 302 15.17 17.00 17.09
C TYR A 302 15.19 15.51 17.45
N SER A 303 16.34 15.03 17.91
CA SER A 303 16.45 13.66 18.43
C SER A 303 16.95 13.66 19.88
N LEU A 304 16.65 12.56 20.60
CA LEU A 304 17.18 12.27 21.92
C LEU A 304 18.09 11.05 21.84
N ASP A 305 19.27 11.15 22.50
CA ASP A 305 20.12 9.98 22.74
C ASP A 305 19.64 9.16 23.97
N ALA A 306 20.40 8.12 24.31
CA ALA A 306 20.08 7.24 25.43
C ALA A 306 20.12 7.96 26.79
N GLU A 307 20.88 9.03 26.91
CA GLU A 307 21.02 9.89 28.10
C GLU A 307 19.95 10.97 28.18
N GLY A 308 19.09 11.10 27.15
CA GLY A 308 18.03 12.11 27.05
C GLY A 308 18.49 13.49 26.60
N LYS A 309 19.70 13.60 26.02
CA LYS A 309 20.23 14.86 25.49
C LYS A 309 19.62 15.12 24.11
N GLU A 310 19.17 16.36 23.89
CA GLU A 310 18.67 16.84 22.59
C GLU A 310 19.79 17.05 21.57
N HIS A 311 19.55 16.60 20.35
CA HIS A 311 20.39 16.84 19.17
C HIS A 311 19.57 17.53 18.09
N HIS A 312 19.98 18.75 17.72
CA HIS A 312 19.35 19.57 16.68
C HIS A 312 19.99 19.25 15.33
N PHE A 313 19.85 18.00 14.90
CA PHE A 313 20.61 17.39 13.82
C PHE A 313 20.37 18.03 12.44
N LEU A 314 19.12 18.47 12.13
CA LEU A 314 18.79 19.03 10.81
C LEU A 314 19.63 20.26 10.46
N ALA A 315 20.02 21.05 11.44
CA ALA A 315 20.88 22.23 11.25
C ALA A 315 22.25 21.88 10.64
N SER A 316 22.68 20.62 10.70
CA SER A 316 23.94 20.15 10.09
C SER A 316 23.79 19.72 8.62
N TYR A 317 22.57 19.63 8.09
CA TYR A 317 22.30 19.19 6.74
C TYR A 317 22.04 20.33 5.76
N TYR A 318 21.71 21.52 6.25
CA TYR A 318 21.34 22.68 5.44
C TYR A 318 22.28 23.86 5.64
N ARG A 319 22.37 24.74 4.66
CA ARG A 319 23.26 25.91 4.66
C ARG A 319 22.72 27.07 5.49
N THR A 320 21.39 27.23 5.50
CA THR A 320 20.70 28.31 6.20
C THR A 320 19.46 27.82 6.93
N THR A 321 19.03 28.56 7.92
CA THR A 321 17.78 28.31 8.67
C THR A 321 16.55 28.38 7.74
N GLN A 322 16.57 29.31 6.81
CA GLN A 322 15.53 29.50 5.80
C GLN A 322 15.39 28.27 4.91
N GLU A 323 16.50 27.76 4.35
CA GLU A 323 16.55 26.58 3.51
C GLU A 323 16.04 25.35 4.25
N MET A 324 16.51 25.14 5.49
CA MET A 324 16.05 24.07 6.36
C MET A 324 14.54 24.14 6.61
N ALA A 325 14.04 25.27 7.05
CA ALA A 325 12.63 25.48 7.38
C ALA A 325 11.72 25.34 6.16
N SER A 326 12.13 25.88 5.01
CA SER A 326 11.40 25.75 3.76
C SER A 326 11.33 24.29 3.29
N ASN A 327 12.38 23.50 3.50
CA ASN A 327 12.37 22.08 3.15
C ASN A 327 11.60 21.21 4.15
N ILE A 328 11.52 21.57 5.43
CA ILE A 328 10.57 20.96 6.37
C ILE A 328 9.14 21.15 5.85
N PHE A 329 8.77 22.37 5.46
CA PHE A 329 7.46 22.67 4.88
C PHE A 329 7.18 21.84 3.61
N ARG A 330 8.15 21.82 2.67
CA ARG A 330 8.00 21.09 1.40
C ARG A 330 7.76 19.61 1.57
N LYS A 331 8.19 18.99 2.69
CA LYS A 331 7.83 17.58 3.00
C LYS A 331 6.33 17.36 3.11
N GLY A 332 5.52 18.38 3.27
CA GLY A 332 4.08 18.29 3.27
C GLY A 332 3.45 17.91 1.94
N TYR A 333 4.08 18.27 0.82
CA TYR A 333 3.62 17.97 -0.54
C TYR A 333 4.69 17.30 -1.41
N GLN A 334 5.95 17.26 -0.99
CA GLN A 334 7.03 16.49 -1.61
C GLN A 334 7.28 15.20 -0.81
N TRP A 335 6.24 14.50 -0.53
CA TRP A 335 6.19 13.23 0.16
C TRP A 335 5.85 12.12 -0.86
N PRO A 336 6.34 10.87 -0.76
CA PRO A 336 7.33 10.33 0.20
C PRO A 336 8.77 10.77 -0.06
N PHE A 337 9.76 10.11 0.56
CA PHE A 337 11.17 10.25 0.17
C PHE A 337 11.32 10.01 -1.33
N HIS A 338 12.14 10.85 -1.97
CA HIS A 338 12.50 10.66 -3.37
C HIS A 338 14.00 10.94 -3.57
N SER A 339 14.71 9.97 -4.15
CA SER A 339 16.17 10.03 -4.27
C SER A 339 16.70 11.28 -4.96
N THR A 340 15.99 11.79 -5.99
CA THR A 340 16.39 13.03 -6.68
C THR A 340 16.20 14.28 -5.84
N ARG A 341 15.32 14.27 -4.83
CA ARG A 341 15.07 15.40 -3.92
C ARG A 341 16.09 15.47 -2.77
N MET A 342 17.13 14.63 -2.77
CA MET A 342 18.33 14.83 -1.96
C MET A 342 19.29 15.86 -2.58
N LEU A 343 19.21 16.06 -3.90
CA LEU A 343 20.06 16.99 -4.63
C LEU A 343 19.69 18.43 -4.30
N ASP A 344 20.65 19.35 -4.46
CA ASP A 344 20.48 20.78 -4.24
C ASP A 344 19.87 21.14 -2.86
N PHE A 345 20.24 20.41 -1.82
CA PHE A 345 19.70 20.58 -0.47
C PHE A 345 18.18 20.45 -0.38
N GLY A 346 17.59 19.56 -1.19
CA GLY A 346 16.14 19.37 -1.29
C GLY A 346 15.50 18.71 -0.07
N SER A 347 14.17 18.61 -0.12
CA SER A 347 13.34 18.19 1.04
C SER A 347 13.60 16.77 1.52
N SER A 348 14.08 15.86 0.67
CA SER A 348 14.38 14.46 1.07
C SER A 348 15.62 14.33 1.95
N LEU A 349 16.41 15.39 2.14
CA LEU A 349 17.43 15.42 3.19
C LEU A 349 16.82 15.35 4.60
N VAL A 350 15.59 15.84 4.78
CA VAL A 350 14.87 15.71 6.06
C VAL A 350 14.64 14.23 6.38
N ASP A 351 14.14 13.43 5.41
CA ASP A 351 13.95 11.99 5.61
C ASP A 351 15.28 11.27 5.87
N LEU A 352 16.30 11.60 5.08
CA LEU A 352 17.64 11.01 5.21
C LEU A 352 18.24 11.29 6.58
N ALA A 353 18.13 12.51 7.08
CA ALA A 353 18.62 12.91 8.39
C ALA A 353 17.89 12.16 9.51
N ILE A 354 16.55 12.06 9.45
CA ILE A 354 15.74 11.32 10.42
C ILE A 354 16.10 9.82 10.40
N PHE A 355 16.25 9.24 9.21
CA PHE A 355 16.65 7.84 9.06
C PHE A 355 18.01 7.58 9.74
N ARG A 356 19.00 8.46 9.52
CA ARG A 356 20.34 8.32 10.11
C ARG A 356 20.33 8.46 11.64
N GLU A 357 19.51 9.37 12.19
CA GLU A 357 19.33 9.49 13.64
C GLU A 357 18.74 8.19 14.22
N SER A 358 17.70 7.66 13.59
CA SER A 358 17.08 6.40 14.00
C SER A 358 18.06 5.21 13.89
N ALA A 359 18.85 5.14 12.81
CA ALA A 359 19.87 4.11 12.61
C ALA A 359 21.00 4.20 13.65
N ALA A 360 21.28 5.40 14.17
CA ALA A 360 22.21 5.62 15.28
C ALA A 360 21.62 5.32 16.66
N GLY A 361 20.40 4.77 16.73
CA GLY A 361 19.71 4.41 17.98
C GLY A 361 19.05 5.59 18.71
N ARG A 362 18.95 6.77 18.09
CA ARG A 362 18.30 7.94 18.68
C ARG A 362 16.80 7.96 18.35
N ARG A 363 16.01 8.50 19.27
CA ARG A 363 14.56 8.72 19.10
C ARG A 363 14.34 10.10 18.52
N VAL A 364 13.53 10.21 17.48
CA VAL A 364 13.27 11.47 16.79
C VAL A 364 11.90 12.03 17.15
N PHE A 365 11.83 13.34 17.38
CA PHE A 365 10.63 14.04 17.84
C PHE A 365 10.30 15.25 16.98
N MET A 366 9.00 15.53 16.85
CA MET A 366 8.41 16.72 16.25
C MET A 366 7.68 17.51 17.31
N ASP A 367 8.11 18.76 17.55
CA ASP A 367 7.54 19.64 18.57
C ASP A 367 6.80 20.82 17.93
N PHE A 368 5.51 20.85 18.10
CA PHE A 368 4.66 21.90 17.55
C PHE A 368 4.63 23.18 18.40
N ASN A 369 5.23 23.18 19.58
CA ASN A 369 5.33 24.35 20.45
C ASN A 369 6.65 25.11 20.29
N ARG A 370 7.52 24.65 19.40
CA ARG A 370 8.80 25.30 19.10
C ARG A 370 8.98 25.46 17.59
N ASN A 371 9.47 26.63 17.18
CA ASN A 371 9.97 26.87 15.83
C ASN A 371 11.33 26.20 15.63
N PRO A 372 11.74 25.88 14.38
CA PRO A 372 13.07 25.36 14.11
C PRO A 372 14.18 26.24 14.69
N LEU A 373 15.20 25.62 15.27
CA LEU A 373 16.39 26.35 15.73
C LEU A 373 17.25 26.76 14.54
N ALA A 374 17.98 27.84 14.72
CA ALA A 374 18.86 28.38 13.69
C ALA A 374 19.98 27.39 13.33
N VAL A 375 20.36 27.35 12.08
CA VAL A 375 21.65 26.80 11.62
C VAL A 375 22.78 27.59 12.25
N PRO A 376 23.82 26.94 12.80
CA PRO A 376 24.91 27.64 13.47
C PRO A 376 25.56 28.74 12.60
N GLY A 377 25.60 29.96 13.13
CA GLY A 377 26.14 31.12 12.40
C GLY A 377 25.15 31.83 11.47
N ASP A 378 23.94 31.34 11.34
CA ASP A 378 22.87 31.97 10.55
C ASP A 378 21.83 32.70 11.43
N LEU A 379 20.94 33.45 10.79
CA LEU A 379 19.88 34.19 11.46
C LEU A 379 18.81 33.27 12.04
N PRO A 380 18.15 33.63 13.14
CA PRO A 380 17.03 32.84 13.71
C PRO A 380 15.89 32.64 12.70
N PHE A 381 15.08 31.62 12.92
CA PHE A 381 13.88 31.36 12.11
C PHE A 381 12.96 32.61 12.04
N SER A 382 12.42 32.87 10.85
CA SER A 382 11.38 33.88 10.61
C SER A 382 10.55 33.47 9.41
N LEU A 383 9.21 33.61 9.49
CA LEU A 383 8.30 33.34 8.38
C LEU A 383 8.55 34.23 7.18
N ASP A 384 8.95 35.47 7.41
CA ASP A 384 9.22 36.46 6.34
C ASP A 384 10.50 36.17 5.52
N ARG A 385 11.30 35.20 5.97
CA ARG A 385 12.54 34.80 5.31
C ARG A 385 12.48 33.45 4.64
N LEU A 386 11.33 32.78 4.69
CA LEU A 386 11.11 31.53 3.99
C LEU A 386 11.21 31.74 2.47
N ASP A 387 11.48 30.65 1.75
CA ASP A 387 11.48 30.70 0.28
C ASP A 387 10.11 31.13 -0.22
N THR A 388 10.09 31.83 -1.37
CA THR A 388 8.89 32.53 -1.88
C THR A 388 7.68 31.60 -2.05
N ASP A 389 7.90 30.37 -2.50
CA ASP A 389 6.82 29.37 -2.64
C ASP A 389 6.20 29.02 -1.28
N VAL A 390 6.99 28.93 -0.23
CA VAL A 390 6.55 28.59 1.12
C VAL A 390 5.89 29.77 1.81
N SER A 391 6.51 30.95 1.77
CA SER A 391 5.95 32.16 2.39
C SER A 391 4.61 32.52 1.75
N SER A 392 4.53 32.55 0.42
CA SER A 392 3.27 32.79 -0.30
C SER A 392 2.17 31.80 0.05
N TYR A 393 2.50 30.51 0.23
CA TYR A 393 1.50 29.53 0.66
C TYR A 393 0.95 29.82 2.06
N ILE A 394 1.84 30.09 3.02
CA ILE A 394 1.46 30.38 4.41
C ILE A 394 0.63 31.67 4.49
N GLU A 395 1.01 32.72 3.75
CA GLU A 395 0.27 33.99 3.65
C GLU A 395 -1.14 33.75 3.05
N ASN A 396 -1.21 33.09 1.90
CA ASN A 396 -2.49 32.79 1.23
C ASN A 396 -3.41 31.91 2.08
N ALA A 397 -2.84 30.99 2.86
CA ALA A 397 -3.57 30.19 3.82
C ALA A 397 -4.00 30.98 5.08
N GLY A 398 -3.58 32.23 5.27
CA GLY A 398 -3.82 33.00 6.48
C GLY A 398 -3.09 32.47 7.73
N ALA A 399 -2.09 31.64 7.52
CA ALA A 399 -1.41 30.88 8.56
C ALA A 399 -0.14 31.55 9.10
N MET A 400 0.00 32.88 8.96
CA MET A 400 1.09 33.67 9.53
C MET A 400 0.94 33.76 11.06
N LYS A 401 1.18 32.65 11.76
CA LYS A 401 1.08 32.53 13.22
C LYS A 401 2.46 32.26 13.82
N GLU A 402 2.64 32.68 15.07
CA GLU A 402 3.93 32.61 15.77
C GLU A 402 4.41 31.15 15.96
N LEU A 403 3.55 30.26 16.47
CA LEU A 403 3.90 28.90 16.78
C LEU A 403 3.39 27.89 15.75
N PRO A 404 4.10 26.77 15.54
CA PRO A 404 3.67 25.69 14.65
C PRO A 404 2.28 25.16 14.99
N ILE A 405 1.96 24.98 16.27
CA ILE A 405 0.64 24.47 16.68
C ILE A 405 -0.50 25.41 16.26
N ASP A 406 -0.26 26.73 16.27
CA ASP A 406 -1.27 27.72 15.87
C ASP A 406 -1.41 27.74 14.35
N ARG A 407 -0.32 27.56 13.60
CA ARG A 407 -0.34 27.36 12.15
C ARG A 407 -1.13 26.10 11.80
N LEU A 408 -0.86 24.97 12.47
CA LEU A 408 -1.55 23.70 12.26
C LEU A 408 -3.04 23.82 12.61
N ARG A 409 -3.37 24.43 13.76
CA ARG A 409 -4.76 24.65 14.19
C ARG A 409 -5.54 25.50 13.19
N HIS A 410 -4.89 26.49 12.59
CA HIS A 410 -5.51 27.35 11.58
C HIS A 410 -5.73 26.61 10.25
N MET A 411 -4.73 25.88 9.77
CA MET A 411 -4.79 25.18 8.48
C MET A 411 -5.65 23.91 8.52
N ASN A 412 -5.53 23.12 9.60
CA ASN A 412 -6.21 21.82 9.68
C ASN A 412 -6.47 21.38 11.15
N PRO A 413 -7.51 21.92 11.81
CA PRO A 413 -7.85 21.55 13.18
C PRO A 413 -8.20 20.05 13.35
N LEU A 414 -8.69 19.39 12.28
CA LEU A 414 -9.01 17.96 12.30
C LEU A 414 -7.75 17.10 12.50
N ALA A 415 -6.59 17.56 12.07
CA ALA A 415 -5.33 16.86 12.27
C ALA A 415 -4.94 16.78 13.77
N ILE A 416 -5.20 17.82 14.54
CA ILE A 416 -4.98 17.85 16.00
C ILE A 416 -6.00 16.96 16.71
N GLU A 417 -7.28 17.13 16.36
CA GLU A 417 -8.38 16.38 16.98
C GLU A 417 -8.23 14.87 16.79
N LEU A 418 -7.72 14.45 15.63
CA LEU A 418 -7.44 13.05 15.36
C LEU A 418 -6.49 12.44 16.42
N TYR A 419 -5.33 13.07 16.65
CA TYR A 419 -4.36 12.59 17.64
C TYR A 419 -4.95 12.56 19.05
N ARG A 420 -5.68 13.62 19.44
CA ARG A 420 -6.33 13.69 20.76
C ARG A 420 -7.27 12.51 21.00
N ARG A 421 -8.00 12.02 19.99
CA ARG A 421 -8.87 10.83 20.09
C ARG A 421 -8.10 9.54 20.34
N TYR A 422 -6.83 9.49 19.93
CA TYR A 422 -5.92 8.39 20.25
C TYR A 422 -5.09 8.64 21.52
N LYS A 423 -5.50 9.63 22.34
CA LYS A 423 -4.84 10.00 23.60
C LYS A 423 -3.41 10.51 23.41
N VAL A 424 -3.12 11.12 22.29
CA VAL A 424 -1.87 11.82 21.99
C VAL A 424 -2.20 13.30 21.82
N ASP A 425 -1.68 14.16 22.69
CA ASP A 425 -1.93 15.61 22.60
C ASP A 425 -0.72 16.33 22.03
N ILE A 426 -0.65 16.39 20.71
CA ILE A 426 0.42 17.09 19.96
C ILE A 426 0.46 18.61 20.22
N ALA A 427 -0.55 19.16 20.88
CA ALA A 427 -0.57 20.55 21.29
C ALA A 427 0.19 20.81 22.60
N SER A 428 0.48 19.78 23.39
CA SER A 428 1.15 19.89 24.69
C SER A 428 2.47 19.13 24.78
N GLU A 429 2.66 18.10 23.96
CA GLU A 429 3.84 17.23 24.02
C GLU A 429 4.40 16.89 22.62
N PRO A 430 5.74 16.70 22.52
CA PRO A 430 6.38 16.34 21.27
C PRO A 430 5.93 14.96 20.80
N LEU A 431 5.77 14.83 19.48
CA LEU A 431 5.34 13.61 18.80
C LEU A 431 6.56 12.80 18.36
N GLU A 432 6.71 11.56 18.85
CA GLU A 432 7.75 10.64 18.38
C GLU A 432 7.41 10.10 17.00
N PHE A 433 8.40 10.10 16.09
CA PHE A 433 8.22 9.66 14.73
C PHE A 433 9.49 9.08 14.12
N ALA A 434 9.36 8.46 12.94
CA ALA A 434 10.46 7.86 12.20
C ALA A 434 10.18 7.91 10.68
N VAL A 435 11.13 7.43 9.88
CA VAL A 435 10.86 7.08 8.48
C VAL A 435 10.20 5.71 8.45
N ASN A 436 8.99 5.67 7.94
CA ASN A 436 8.14 4.47 7.90
C ASN A 436 7.97 3.94 6.49
N ASN A 437 7.75 2.63 6.35
CA ASN A 437 7.16 2.08 5.13
C ASN A 437 5.70 2.57 5.00
N GLN A 438 5.36 3.10 3.82
CA GLN A 438 4.10 3.79 3.57
C GLN A 438 3.20 3.05 2.60
N HIS A 439 3.78 2.43 1.57
CA HIS A 439 3.06 1.77 0.49
C HIS A 439 4.01 0.86 -0.31
N MET A 440 3.50 -0.26 -0.80
CA MET A 440 4.16 -1.08 -1.82
C MET A 440 3.55 -0.74 -3.18
N ASN A 441 4.35 -0.16 -4.09
CA ASN A 441 3.89 0.14 -5.45
C ASN A 441 3.84 -1.11 -6.34
N GLY A 442 4.79 -2.02 -6.13
CA GLY A 442 4.78 -3.36 -6.71
C GLY A 442 3.79 -4.29 -6.02
N GLY A 443 3.55 -5.46 -6.59
CA GLY A 443 2.61 -6.44 -6.06
C GLY A 443 2.32 -7.55 -7.04
N ILE A 444 1.13 -8.10 -6.99
CA ILE A 444 0.64 -9.14 -7.89
C ILE A 444 0.52 -8.57 -9.31
N MET A 445 1.16 -9.23 -10.27
CA MET A 445 1.11 -8.82 -11.67
C MET A 445 -0.28 -9.04 -12.25
N VAL A 446 -0.86 -7.98 -12.82
CA VAL A 446 -2.20 -8.01 -13.41
C VAL A 446 -2.24 -7.34 -14.79
N ASP A 447 -3.25 -7.70 -15.57
CA ASP A 447 -3.60 -7.00 -16.82
C ASP A 447 -4.59 -5.84 -16.55
N THR A 448 -5.05 -5.19 -17.60
CA THR A 448 -6.01 -4.08 -17.55
C THR A 448 -7.39 -4.46 -17.00
N TRP A 449 -7.70 -5.74 -16.87
CA TRP A 449 -8.90 -6.28 -16.25
C TRP A 449 -8.67 -6.78 -14.82
N GLY A 450 -7.46 -6.62 -14.28
CA GLY A 450 -7.07 -7.13 -12.96
C GLY A 450 -6.86 -8.65 -12.92
N ARG A 451 -6.75 -9.33 -14.08
CA ARG A 451 -6.47 -10.77 -14.16
C ARG A 451 -5.01 -11.05 -13.86
N THR A 452 -4.74 -12.14 -13.15
CA THR A 452 -3.39 -12.68 -12.98
C THR A 452 -3.10 -13.78 -14.02
N ASN A 453 -1.88 -14.32 -14.01
CA ASN A 453 -1.51 -15.50 -14.81
C ASN A 453 -2.18 -16.81 -14.35
N LEU A 454 -2.92 -16.82 -13.22
CA LEU A 454 -3.71 -17.96 -12.75
C LEU A 454 -5.20 -17.75 -13.11
N ALA A 455 -5.74 -18.62 -13.95
CA ALA A 455 -7.14 -18.52 -14.38
C ALA A 455 -8.12 -18.54 -13.18
N GLY A 456 -9.04 -17.58 -13.15
CA GLY A 456 -9.99 -17.40 -12.04
C GLY A 456 -9.43 -16.59 -10.87
N CYS A 457 -8.16 -16.13 -10.93
CA CYS A 457 -7.57 -15.27 -9.93
C CYS A 457 -7.41 -13.85 -10.45
N TYR A 458 -7.85 -12.88 -9.64
CA TYR A 458 -7.74 -11.43 -9.89
C TYR A 458 -7.09 -10.76 -8.69
N SER A 459 -6.53 -9.56 -8.89
CA SER A 459 -6.03 -8.75 -7.79
C SER A 459 -6.39 -7.28 -7.96
N VAL A 460 -6.69 -6.60 -6.85
CA VAL A 460 -7.11 -5.19 -6.82
C VAL A 460 -6.53 -4.43 -5.62
N GLY A 461 -6.46 -3.11 -5.77
CA GLY A 461 -5.90 -2.23 -4.75
C GLY A 461 -4.40 -2.45 -4.59
N GLU A 462 -3.87 -2.18 -3.42
CA GLU A 462 -2.43 -2.28 -3.15
C GLU A 462 -1.87 -3.72 -3.23
N ALA A 463 -2.70 -4.75 -3.21
CA ALA A 463 -2.26 -6.12 -3.46
C ALA A 463 -1.78 -6.30 -4.92
N ALA A 464 -2.32 -5.52 -5.86
CA ALA A 464 -1.94 -5.52 -7.26
C ALA A 464 -0.81 -4.54 -7.52
N GLY A 465 0.20 -4.95 -8.28
CA GLY A 465 1.33 -4.11 -8.69
C GLY A 465 0.98 -3.15 -9.83
N THR A 466 -0.05 -2.32 -9.65
CA THR A 466 -0.55 -1.39 -10.67
C THR A 466 0.13 -0.03 -10.67
N HIS A 467 1.11 0.19 -9.82
CA HIS A 467 1.91 1.41 -9.76
C HIS A 467 3.34 1.15 -10.24
N GLY A 468 4.00 2.18 -10.75
CA GLY A 468 5.40 2.15 -11.12
C GLY A 468 6.30 2.64 -9.98
N VAL A 469 7.41 3.28 -10.35
CA VAL A 469 8.39 3.82 -9.40
C VAL A 469 7.78 4.89 -8.49
N THR A 470 6.94 5.77 -9.04
CA THR A 470 6.28 6.83 -8.28
C THR A 470 4.76 6.70 -8.40
N ARG A 471 4.07 7.03 -7.34
CA ARG A 471 2.62 6.99 -7.27
C ARG A 471 2.12 8.34 -6.75
N PRO A 472 1.27 9.08 -7.50
CA PRO A 472 0.67 10.32 -7.04
C PRO A 472 -0.13 10.12 -5.74
N GLY A 473 -0.15 11.16 -4.89
CA GLY A 473 -0.93 11.14 -3.67
C GLY A 473 -2.42 10.92 -3.98
N GLY A 474 -3.03 9.90 -3.34
CA GLY A 474 -4.43 9.53 -3.57
C GLY A 474 -4.67 8.49 -4.66
N ALA A 475 -3.71 8.20 -5.54
CA ALA A 475 -3.84 7.17 -6.57
C ALA A 475 -4.08 5.77 -5.98
N ALA A 476 -3.53 5.45 -4.81
CA ALA A 476 -3.79 4.17 -4.15
C ALA A 476 -5.28 3.90 -3.88
N LEU A 477 -6.03 4.92 -3.45
CA LEU A 477 -7.48 4.79 -3.24
C LEU A 477 -8.21 4.70 -4.58
N ASN A 478 -7.83 5.54 -5.55
CA ASN A 478 -8.45 5.56 -6.87
C ASN A 478 -8.24 4.24 -7.63
N ALA A 479 -7.00 3.72 -7.71
CA ALA A 479 -6.69 2.44 -8.37
C ALA A 479 -7.55 1.30 -7.79
N GLY A 480 -7.70 1.22 -6.46
CA GLY A 480 -8.55 0.22 -5.82
C GLY A 480 -10.02 0.30 -6.23
N GLN A 481 -10.57 1.50 -6.42
CA GLN A 481 -11.94 1.69 -6.86
C GLN A 481 -12.11 1.34 -8.35
N VAL A 482 -11.19 1.79 -9.19
CA VAL A 482 -11.24 1.56 -10.63
C VAL A 482 -11.08 0.08 -10.95
N PHE A 483 -10.01 -0.56 -10.47
CA PHE A 483 -9.76 -1.97 -10.75
C PHE A 483 -10.78 -2.89 -10.07
N GLY A 484 -11.29 -2.55 -8.88
CA GLY A 484 -12.39 -3.28 -8.26
C GLY A 484 -13.64 -3.33 -9.15
N THR A 485 -13.96 -2.22 -9.81
CA THR A 485 -15.07 -2.15 -10.78
C THR A 485 -14.76 -2.93 -12.07
N ARG A 486 -13.56 -2.79 -12.62
CA ARG A 486 -13.16 -3.49 -13.85
C ARG A 486 -13.16 -5.00 -13.70
N VAL A 487 -12.62 -5.51 -12.58
CA VAL A 487 -12.65 -6.93 -12.26
C VAL A 487 -14.10 -7.44 -12.24
N ALA A 488 -15.00 -6.73 -11.60
CA ALA A 488 -16.41 -7.10 -11.57
C ALA A 488 -17.07 -7.07 -12.97
N GLU A 489 -16.70 -6.10 -13.81
CA GLU A 489 -17.16 -6.04 -15.21
C GLU A 489 -16.69 -7.26 -16.01
N HIS A 490 -15.42 -7.63 -15.90
CA HIS A 490 -14.87 -8.79 -16.60
C HIS A 490 -15.48 -10.11 -16.11
N ILE A 491 -15.62 -10.31 -14.79
CA ILE A 491 -16.22 -11.54 -14.21
C ILE A 491 -17.67 -11.69 -14.69
N GLY A 492 -18.47 -10.62 -14.57
CA GLY A 492 -19.88 -10.64 -14.99
C GLY A 492 -20.07 -10.91 -16.48
N ALA A 493 -19.19 -10.35 -17.34
CA ALA A 493 -19.24 -10.56 -18.79
C ALA A 493 -18.79 -11.96 -19.21
N SER A 494 -17.73 -12.48 -18.58
CA SER A 494 -17.15 -13.78 -18.94
C SER A 494 -17.97 -14.98 -18.48
N ARG A 495 -19.01 -14.80 -17.63
CA ARG A 495 -19.85 -15.85 -17.04
C ARG A 495 -19.06 -17.04 -16.48
N ARG A 496 -17.82 -16.79 -16.05
CA ARG A 496 -16.87 -17.84 -15.64
C ARG A 496 -17.12 -18.42 -14.25
N ALA A 497 -18.04 -17.87 -13.48
CA ALA A 497 -18.34 -18.31 -12.12
C ALA A 497 -19.16 -19.62 -12.08
N LYS A 498 -18.73 -20.66 -12.78
CA LYS A 498 -19.25 -22.02 -12.56
C LYS A 498 -18.47 -22.66 -11.42
N SER A 499 -19.17 -23.10 -10.38
CA SER A 499 -18.55 -23.86 -9.30
C SER A 499 -17.82 -25.08 -9.85
N PRO A 500 -16.57 -25.34 -9.39
CA PRO A 500 -15.81 -26.51 -9.84
C PRO A 500 -16.49 -27.83 -9.45
N SER A 501 -16.12 -28.91 -10.13
CA SER A 501 -16.59 -30.28 -9.80
C SER A 501 -16.19 -30.67 -8.37
N SER A 502 -17.10 -31.23 -7.61
CA SER A 502 -16.85 -31.62 -6.21
C SER A 502 -15.89 -32.80 -6.04
N ALA A 503 -15.71 -33.63 -7.07
CA ALA A 503 -14.89 -34.83 -6.96
C ALA A 503 -13.38 -34.55 -6.84
N ASN A 504 -12.90 -33.51 -7.50
CA ASN A 504 -11.50 -33.14 -7.45
C ASN A 504 -11.17 -32.19 -6.24
N ILE A 505 -12.16 -31.44 -5.77
CA ILE A 505 -11.90 -30.42 -4.75
C ILE A 505 -11.47 -31.03 -3.40
N GLU A 506 -12.03 -32.17 -3.00
CA GLU A 506 -11.69 -32.84 -1.75
C GLU A 506 -10.25 -33.37 -1.78
N THR A 507 -9.80 -33.91 -2.91
CA THR A 507 -8.41 -34.35 -3.10
C THR A 507 -7.46 -33.17 -3.06
N VAL A 508 -7.77 -32.09 -3.77
CA VAL A 508 -6.93 -30.85 -3.80
C VAL A 508 -6.89 -30.21 -2.42
N ALA A 509 -8.02 -30.17 -1.71
CA ALA A 509 -8.09 -29.63 -0.36
C ALA A 509 -7.28 -30.47 0.64
N LEU A 510 -7.32 -31.80 0.54
CA LEU A 510 -6.50 -32.69 1.39
C LEU A 510 -5.01 -32.44 1.20
N VAL A 511 -4.55 -32.29 -0.05
CA VAL A 511 -3.14 -31.94 -0.33
C VAL A 511 -2.81 -30.59 0.32
N GLY A 512 -3.67 -29.58 0.14
CA GLY A 512 -3.46 -28.26 0.74
C GLY A 512 -3.44 -28.26 2.27
N ILE A 513 -4.26 -29.09 2.90
CA ILE A 513 -4.25 -29.27 4.37
C ILE A 513 -2.95 -29.93 4.81
N ASN A 514 -2.52 -30.98 4.12
CA ASN A 514 -1.26 -31.66 4.45
C ASN A 514 -0.06 -30.70 4.33
N ASP A 515 0.00 -29.90 3.26
CA ASP A 515 1.04 -28.85 3.10
C ASP A 515 1.02 -27.87 4.29
N LEU A 516 -0.18 -27.41 4.68
CA LEU A 516 -0.34 -26.50 5.81
C LEU A 516 0.16 -27.12 7.13
N LEU A 517 -0.16 -28.38 7.38
CA LEU A 517 0.27 -29.10 8.58
C LEU A 517 1.79 -29.37 8.60
N THR A 518 2.48 -29.36 7.46
CA THR A 518 3.96 -29.44 7.45
C THR A 518 4.62 -28.20 8.03
N VAL A 519 3.98 -27.06 7.91
CA VAL A 519 4.46 -25.76 8.45
C VAL A 519 4.23 -25.69 9.96
N LEU A 520 3.14 -26.25 10.47
CA LEU A 520 2.73 -26.15 11.87
C LEU A 520 3.36 -27.30 12.69
N LYS A 521 4.29 -26.96 13.60
CA LYS A 521 4.97 -27.91 14.48
C LYS A 521 5.00 -27.42 15.91
N GLU A 522 4.52 -28.22 16.85
CA GLU A 522 4.52 -27.86 18.28
C GLU A 522 5.94 -27.80 18.87
N ASP A 523 6.81 -28.69 18.40
CA ASP A 523 8.17 -28.91 18.89
C ASP A 523 9.25 -28.12 18.15
N SER A 524 8.86 -27.28 17.17
CA SER A 524 9.82 -26.42 16.49
C SER A 524 10.46 -25.40 17.45
N GLN A 525 11.76 -25.18 17.27
CA GLN A 525 12.48 -24.10 17.99
C GLN A 525 12.28 -22.73 17.36
N LEU A 526 11.68 -22.66 16.18
CA LEU A 526 11.46 -21.42 15.44
C LEU A 526 10.04 -20.91 15.68
N SER A 527 9.87 -19.80 16.36
CA SER A 527 8.57 -19.20 16.62
C SER A 527 8.20 -18.13 15.60
N ALA A 528 6.91 -17.83 15.46
CA ALA A 528 6.42 -16.71 14.66
C ALA A 528 7.01 -15.36 15.11
N LYS A 529 7.34 -15.19 16.40
CA LYS A 529 7.97 -13.99 16.95
C LYS A 529 9.40 -13.85 16.48
N ASP A 530 10.16 -14.95 16.43
CA ASP A 530 11.56 -14.95 15.97
C ASP A 530 11.62 -14.60 14.48
N ILE A 531 10.76 -15.22 13.67
CA ILE A 531 10.63 -14.94 12.24
C ILE A 531 10.29 -13.46 12.02
N ARG A 532 9.32 -12.92 12.77
CA ARG A 532 8.97 -11.50 12.72
C ARG A 532 10.18 -10.61 12.97
N SER A 533 10.88 -10.86 14.08
CA SER A 533 12.02 -10.05 14.49
C SER A 533 13.12 -10.05 13.43
N GLU A 534 13.43 -11.24 12.89
CA GLU A 534 14.45 -11.40 11.85
C GLU A 534 14.07 -10.68 10.55
N ILE A 535 12.85 -10.91 10.04
CA ILE A 535 12.40 -10.27 8.79
C ILE A 535 12.39 -8.75 8.94
N GLN A 536 11.77 -8.22 10.01
CA GLN A 536 11.63 -6.78 10.20
C GLN A 536 12.98 -6.09 10.39
N SER A 537 13.92 -6.70 11.10
CA SER A 537 15.28 -6.15 11.24
C SER A 537 16.02 -6.18 9.89
N ARG A 538 16.06 -7.33 9.25
CA ARG A 538 16.75 -7.50 7.96
C ARG A 538 16.23 -6.53 6.89
N MET A 539 14.89 -6.43 6.74
CA MET A 539 14.28 -5.56 5.73
C MET A 539 14.47 -4.08 6.04
N SER A 540 14.36 -3.68 7.30
CA SER A 540 14.51 -2.27 7.69
C SER A 540 15.96 -1.80 7.62
N ASP A 541 16.90 -2.65 8.03
CA ASP A 541 18.30 -2.27 8.17
C ASP A 541 19.09 -2.42 6.87
N LYS A 542 18.72 -3.39 5.98
CA LYS A 542 19.48 -3.73 4.78
C LYS A 542 18.74 -3.49 3.45
N ALA A 543 17.40 -3.40 3.46
CA ALA A 543 16.58 -3.28 2.26
C ALA A 543 15.48 -2.20 2.39
N GLY A 544 15.71 -1.20 3.24
CA GLY A 544 14.81 -0.08 3.47
C GLY A 544 14.98 1.07 2.47
N MET A 545 14.77 2.29 2.95
CA MET A 545 14.94 3.52 2.17
C MET A 545 16.39 3.70 1.68
N ILE A 546 17.35 3.32 2.49
CA ILE A 546 18.79 3.35 2.17
C ILE A 546 19.28 1.90 2.12
N CYS A 547 19.95 1.51 1.05
CA CYS A 547 20.53 0.18 0.90
C CYS A 547 21.77 0.22 -0.01
N ASP A 548 22.51 -0.87 -0.05
CA ASP A 548 23.68 -1.08 -0.92
C ASP A 548 23.73 -2.53 -1.41
N ALA A 549 24.58 -2.80 -2.39
CA ALA A 549 24.68 -4.11 -3.04
C ALA A 549 25.06 -5.23 -2.07
N GLU A 550 26.05 -5.00 -1.20
CA GLU A 550 26.56 -6.01 -0.28
C GLU A 550 25.53 -6.37 0.79
N SER A 551 24.92 -5.36 1.41
CA SER A 551 23.88 -5.53 2.43
C SER A 551 22.65 -6.25 1.88
N VAL A 552 22.21 -5.94 0.66
CA VAL A 552 21.06 -6.58 0.03
C VAL A 552 21.36 -8.04 -0.33
N SER A 553 22.54 -8.33 -0.88
CA SER A 553 22.94 -9.69 -1.24
C SER A 553 23.06 -10.58 0.01
N GLN A 554 23.63 -10.06 1.11
CA GLN A 554 23.69 -10.77 2.38
C GLN A 554 22.26 -11.00 2.95
N ALA A 555 21.40 -9.98 2.88
CA ALA A 555 20.01 -10.10 3.33
C ALA A 555 19.24 -11.17 2.54
N LEU A 556 19.49 -11.29 1.23
CA LEU A 556 18.89 -12.34 0.39
C LEU A 556 19.36 -13.73 0.81
N ALA A 557 20.66 -13.90 1.09
CA ALA A 557 21.22 -15.16 1.58
C ALA A 557 20.58 -15.57 2.92
N ASP A 558 20.42 -14.61 3.85
CA ASP A 558 19.77 -14.81 5.14
C ASP A 558 18.28 -15.21 4.96
N ALA A 559 17.55 -14.55 4.03
CA ALA A 559 16.16 -14.86 3.73
C ALA A 559 15.96 -16.27 3.16
N ARG A 560 16.86 -16.71 2.26
CA ARG A 560 16.88 -18.08 1.73
C ARG A 560 17.13 -19.12 2.82
N SER A 561 18.07 -18.83 3.73
CA SER A 561 18.36 -19.68 4.89
C SER A 561 17.13 -19.79 5.82
N LEU A 562 16.46 -18.68 6.13
CA LEU A 562 15.24 -18.68 6.93
C LEU A 562 14.15 -19.54 6.28
N ASN A 563 13.87 -19.35 4.99
CA ASN A 563 12.88 -20.15 4.25
C ASN A 563 13.23 -21.63 4.19
N ALA A 564 14.54 -21.98 4.06
CA ALA A 564 14.99 -23.36 4.14
C ALA A 564 14.75 -23.96 5.53
N THR A 565 15.01 -23.20 6.60
CA THR A 565 14.77 -23.61 7.98
C THR A 565 13.28 -23.82 8.26
N ILE A 566 12.42 -22.91 7.78
CA ILE A 566 10.98 -23.05 7.91
C ILE A 566 10.48 -24.34 7.22
N ARG A 567 10.96 -24.62 6.00
CA ARG A 567 10.58 -25.83 5.26
C ARG A 567 11.02 -27.13 5.96
N SER A 568 12.18 -27.14 6.60
CA SER A 568 12.71 -28.36 7.25
C SER A 568 12.13 -28.56 8.65
N ASN A 569 11.97 -27.49 9.43
CA ASN A 569 11.68 -27.57 10.87
C ASN A 569 10.25 -27.16 11.21
N GLY A 570 9.52 -26.51 10.30
CA GLY A 570 8.23 -25.89 10.58
C GLY A 570 8.35 -24.70 11.55
N ILE A 571 7.21 -24.24 12.04
CA ILE A 571 7.07 -23.08 12.94
C ILE A 571 6.26 -23.50 14.16
N ALA A 572 6.77 -23.17 15.34
CA ALA A 572 6.04 -23.33 16.59
C ALA A 572 4.85 -22.37 16.65
N TYR A 573 3.66 -22.88 16.95
CA TYR A 573 2.45 -22.07 17.01
C TYR A 573 1.96 -21.77 18.45
N GLY A 574 2.58 -22.39 19.46
CA GLY A 574 2.20 -22.20 20.87
C GLY A 574 0.79 -22.74 21.16
N ARG A 575 -0.22 -21.91 20.95
CA ARG A 575 -1.63 -22.32 21.06
C ARG A 575 -2.25 -22.49 19.68
N ALA A 576 -3.13 -23.47 19.51
CA ALA A 576 -3.82 -23.75 18.24
C ALA A 576 -4.51 -22.49 17.63
N ALA A 577 -5.02 -21.58 18.47
CA ALA A 577 -5.59 -20.31 18.03
C ALA A 577 -4.57 -19.37 17.35
N GLU A 578 -3.28 -19.55 17.62
CA GLU A 578 -2.18 -18.74 17.10
C GLU A 578 -1.54 -19.35 15.85
N ALA A 579 -1.91 -20.56 15.46
CA ALA A 579 -1.37 -21.27 14.30
C ALA A 579 -1.50 -20.46 13.01
N VAL A 580 -2.55 -19.67 12.85
CA VAL A 580 -2.72 -18.77 11.71
C VAL A 580 -1.56 -17.78 11.58
N ARG A 581 -0.97 -17.35 12.70
CA ARG A 581 0.20 -16.44 12.69
C ARG A 581 1.46 -17.13 12.18
N ALA A 582 1.66 -18.39 12.50
CA ALA A 582 2.78 -19.16 11.96
C ALA A 582 2.71 -19.23 10.44
N VAL A 583 1.53 -19.51 9.88
CA VAL A 583 1.33 -19.54 8.42
C VAL A 583 1.53 -18.15 7.80
N GLN A 584 1.01 -17.10 8.41
CA GLN A 584 1.19 -15.73 7.92
C GLN A 584 2.67 -15.31 7.91
N TRP A 585 3.45 -15.69 8.93
CA TRP A 585 4.88 -15.39 8.96
C TRP A 585 5.69 -16.25 8.00
N GLN A 586 5.27 -17.48 7.73
CA GLN A 586 5.84 -18.30 6.65
C GLN A 586 5.63 -17.61 5.28
N GLN A 587 4.42 -17.14 4.99
CA GLN A 587 4.14 -16.40 3.76
C GLN A 587 4.89 -15.07 3.69
N MET A 588 5.09 -14.39 4.83
CA MET A 588 5.90 -13.18 4.90
C MET A 588 7.39 -13.46 4.67
N ALA A 589 7.90 -14.62 5.12
CA ALA A 589 9.27 -15.03 4.83
C ALA A 589 9.49 -15.22 3.32
N ILE A 590 8.54 -15.84 2.62
CA ILE A 590 8.54 -15.97 1.16
C ILE A 590 8.50 -14.57 0.49
N ALA A 591 7.61 -13.70 0.94
CA ALA A 591 7.48 -12.35 0.40
C ALA A 591 8.76 -11.51 0.61
N SER A 592 9.41 -11.64 1.77
CA SER A 592 10.67 -10.93 2.05
C SER A 592 11.82 -11.40 1.14
N GLU A 593 11.93 -12.72 0.88
CA GLU A 593 12.88 -13.26 -0.08
C GLU A 593 12.62 -12.75 -1.49
N ALA A 594 11.35 -12.68 -1.92
CA ALA A 594 10.98 -12.18 -3.24
C ALA A 594 11.37 -10.71 -3.45
N VAL A 595 11.13 -9.84 -2.44
CA VAL A 595 11.55 -8.43 -2.47
C VAL A 595 13.07 -8.32 -2.55
N LEU A 596 13.80 -9.10 -1.74
CA LEU A 596 15.27 -9.08 -1.73
C LEU A 596 15.86 -9.63 -3.03
N ALA A 597 15.28 -10.68 -3.60
CA ALA A 597 15.72 -11.22 -4.89
C ALA A 597 15.51 -10.21 -6.03
N ALA A 598 14.41 -9.47 -6.03
CA ALA A 598 14.18 -8.40 -7.00
C ALA A 598 15.17 -7.24 -6.83
N LEU A 599 15.47 -6.84 -5.58
CA LEU A 599 16.43 -5.77 -5.29
C LEU A 599 17.87 -6.19 -5.66
N ASP A 600 18.30 -7.39 -5.28
CA ASP A 600 19.62 -7.92 -5.62
C ASP A 600 19.83 -7.98 -7.14
N TYR A 601 18.82 -8.48 -7.86
CA TYR A 601 18.82 -8.49 -9.32
C TYR A 601 18.92 -7.07 -9.90
N PHE A 602 18.10 -6.14 -9.42
CA PHE A 602 18.10 -4.76 -9.91
C PHE A 602 19.45 -4.07 -9.71
N ILE A 603 19.99 -4.15 -8.49
CA ILE A 603 21.28 -3.53 -8.14
C ILE A 603 22.43 -4.20 -8.90
N GLY A 604 22.41 -5.53 -9.01
CA GLY A 604 23.42 -6.32 -9.73
C GLY A 604 23.47 -6.02 -11.22
N ASN A 605 22.32 -5.67 -11.84
CA ASN A 605 22.24 -5.22 -13.24
C ASN A 605 22.46 -3.71 -13.41
N GLY A 606 23.05 -3.06 -12.41
CA GLY A 606 23.43 -1.65 -12.45
C GLY A 606 22.29 -0.70 -12.16
N GLY A 607 21.19 -1.18 -11.55
CA GLY A 607 20.09 -0.36 -11.05
C GLY A 607 20.58 0.68 -10.06
N GLY A 608 20.01 1.86 -10.12
CA GLY A 608 20.38 3.01 -9.30
C GLY A 608 19.21 3.53 -8.44
N SER A 609 19.49 4.59 -7.72
CA SER A 609 18.54 5.24 -6.82
C SER A 609 17.36 5.80 -7.60
N ARG A 610 16.15 5.32 -7.31
CA ARG A 610 14.93 5.80 -7.91
C ARG A 610 13.76 5.75 -6.91
N GLY A 611 12.75 6.56 -7.13
CA GLY A 611 11.61 6.63 -6.24
C GLY A 611 12.05 6.82 -4.79
N ALA A 612 11.51 6.00 -3.92
CA ALA A 612 11.75 6.09 -2.48
C ALA A 612 12.97 5.29 -1.98
N ARG A 613 13.91 4.94 -2.86
CA ARG A 613 15.16 4.27 -2.46
C ARG A 613 16.40 5.03 -2.90
N ALA A 614 17.37 5.14 -2.00
CA ALA A 614 18.74 5.56 -2.32
C ALA A 614 19.66 4.32 -2.24
N ILE A 615 20.33 3.99 -3.34
CA ILE A 615 21.28 2.89 -3.45
C ILE A 615 22.68 3.47 -3.29
N CYS A 616 23.32 3.18 -2.14
CA CYS A 616 24.65 3.63 -1.85
C CYS A 616 25.68 2.92 -2.74
N ASP A 617 26.67 3.68 -3.20
CA ASP A 617 27.77 3.18 -4.02
C ASP A 617 29.01 4.05 -3.79
N ALA A 618 30.12 3.46 -3.36
CA ALA A 618 31.36 4.18 -3.10
C ALA A 618 31.88 4.95 -4.33
N ASN A 619 31.57 4.47 -5.54
CA ASN A 619 31.93 5.12 -6.81
C ASN A 619 30.80 6.04 -7.33
N GLY A 620 29.73 6.20 -6.56
CA GLY A 620 28.58 7.00 -6.92
C GLY A 620 28.81 8.48 -6.79
N GLU A 621 27.73 9.23 -7.04
CA GLU A 621 27.68 10.67 -6.89
C GLU A 621 27.57 11.06 -5.41
N LEU A 622 28.30 12.09 -5.01
CA LEU A 622 28.19 12.65 -3.67
C LEU A 622 26.89 13.43 -3.52
N VAL A 623 26.14 13.16 -2.47
CA VAL A 623 25.00 14.03 -2.10
C VAL A 623 25.53 15.40 -1.67
N PRO A 624 24.95 16.52 -2.15
CA PRO A 624 25.32 17.84 -1.69
C PRO A 624 25.21 17.95 -0.17
N ASN A 625 26.23 18.53 0.44
CA ASN A 625 26.27 18.68 1.89
C ASN A 625 27.01 19.96 2.28
N VAL A 626 26.81 20.40 3.51
CA VAL A 626 27.60 21.50 4.08
C VAL A 626 29.04 21.01 4.36
N THR A 627 30.01 21.93 4.38
CA THR A 627 31.40 21.62 4.69
C THR A 627 31.49 20.89 6.04
N ALA A 628 32.15 19.74 6.06
CA ALA A 628 32.26 18.87 7.23
C ALA A 628 30.88 18.42 7.81
N GLY A 629 29.84 18.45 7.00
CA GLY A 629 28.51 17.99 7.39
C GLY A 629 28.40 16.45 7.43
N PRO A 630 27.27 15.92 7.92
CA PRO A 630 27.08 14.47 8.13
C PRO A 630 27.11 13.64 6.85
N LEU A 631 26.98 14.25 5.68
CA LEU A 631 26.91 13.57 4.38
C LEU A 631 28.19 13.70 3.56
N HIS A 632 29.31 14.13 4.14
CA HIS A 632 30.56 14.38 3.41
C HIS A 632 31.12 13.18 2.66
N GLU A 633 30.73 11.96 3.05
CA GLU A 633 31.10 10.70 2.38
C GLU A 633 29.89 9.96 1.79
N PHE A 634 28.68 10.52 1.88
CA PHE A 634 27.47 9.84 1.40
C PHE A 634 27.37 9.91 -0.12
N ARG A 635 27.58 8.75 -0.76
CA ARG A 635 27.51 8.60 -2.21
C ARG A 635 26.43 7.63 -2.61
N PHE A 636 25.75 7.89 -3.72
CA PHE A 636 24.69 7.06 -4.25
C PHE A 636 24.82 6.88 -5.77
N ARG A 637 24.30 5.77 -6.28
CA ARG A 637 24.23 5.49 -7.71
C ARG A 637 22.98 6.12 -8.29
N ARG A 638 23.09 6.87 -9.38
CA ARG A 638 21.93 7.39 -10.12
C ARG A 638 21.21 6.29 -10.89
N GLU A 639 19.90 6.47 -11.06
CA GLU A 639 19.09 5.64 -11.95
C GLU A 639 19.57 5.75 -13.41
N LYS A 640 19.43 4.66 -14.14
CA LYS A 640 19.61 4.63 -15.61
C LYS A 640 18.25 4.71 -16.29
N ASP A 641 18.16 5.47 -17.38
CA ASP A 641 16.90 5.67 -18.12
C ASP A 641 16.30 4.35 -18.65
N ASP A 642 17.14 3.41 -19.09
CA ASP A 642 16.71 2.11 -19.61
C ASP A 642 15.84 1.33 -18.62
N HIS A 643 16.13 1.43 -17.32
CA HIS A 643 15.36 0.75 -16.27
C HIS A 643 13.94 1.32 -16.08
N ARG A 644 13.62 2.48 -16.67
CA ARG A 644 12.28 3.07 -16.63
C ARG A 644 11.32 2.44 -17.61
N SER A 645 11.84 1.81 -18.66
CA SER A 645 11.06 1.18 -19.74
C SER A 645 10.71 -0.27 -19.48
N GLU A 646 11.22 -0.86 -18.39
CA GLU A 646 11.01 -2.27 -18.05
C GLU A 646 10.51 -2.46 -16.60
N GLN A 647 9.93 -3.63 -16.37
CA GLN A 647 9.45 -4.08 -15.06
C GLN A 647 10.16 -5.38 -14.68
N ILE A 648 10.45 -5.52 -13.38
CA ILE A 648 11.03 -6.73 -12.81
C ILE A 648 9.90 -7.65 -12.38
N VAL A 649 9.90 -8.89 -12.91
CA VAL A 649 8.92 -9.94 -12.59
C VAL A 649 9.58 -11.00 -11.71
N VAL A 650 8.87 -11.37 -10.64
CA VAL A 650 9.28 -12.41 -9.69
C VAL A 650 8.28 -13.55 -9.71
N ARG A 651 8.78 -14.78 -9.79
CA ARG A 651 7.99 -16.01 -9.72
C ARG A 651 8.64 -17.00 -8.76
N LEU A 652 7.83 -17.75 -8.02
CA LEU A 652 8.32 -18.88 -7.23
C LEU A 652 8.29 -20.15 -8.10
N GLU A 653 9.46 -20.71 -8.40
CA GLU A 653 9.65 -21.96 -9.14
C GLU A 653 10.22 -23.04 -8.22
N GLY A 654 9.35 -23.93 -7.77
CA GLY A 654 9.71 -24.92 -6.73
C GLY A 654 9.99 -24.23 -5.40
N LYS A 655 11.27 -24.04 -5.08
CA LYS A 655 11.73 -23.39 -3.84
C LYS A 655 12.54 -22.11 -4.09
N ASP A 656 12.79 -21.78 -5.35
CA ASP A 656 13.71 -20.71 -5.75
C ASP A 656 12.92 -19.55 -6.39
N MET A 657 13.36 -18.31 -6.18
CA MET A 657 12.82 -17.14 -6.85
C MET A 657 13.44 -17.00 -8.24
N ALA A 658 12.63 -17.17 -9.28
CA ALA A 658 12.98 -16.85 -10.66
C ALA A 658 12.71 -15.37 -10.92
N ILE A 659 13.72 -14.66 -11.44
CA ILE A 659 13.64 -13.23 -11.77
C ILE A 659 13.77 -13.04 -13.27
N SER A 660 12.90 -12.23 -13.85
CA SER A 660 12.96 -11.80 -15.24
C SER A 660 12.57 -10.33 -15.38
N THR A 661 12.81 -9.76 -16.54
CA THR A 661 12.30 -8.43 -16.89
C THR A 661 11.32 -8.54 -18.06
N ARG A 662 10.41 -7.58 -18.12
CA ARG A 662 9.54 -7.38 -19.29
C ARG A 662 9.46 -5.90 -19.64
N PRO A 663 9.31 -5.52 -20.90
CA PRO A 663 9.05 -4.14 -21.28
C PRO A 663 7.69 -3.67 -20.74
N ASN A 664 7.59 -2.37 -20.48
CA ASN A 664 6.28 -1.75 -20.22
C ASN A 664 5.39 -1.88 -21.46
N ARG A 665 4.10 -2.17 -21.28
CA ARG A 665 3.13 -2.08 -22.37
C ARG A 665 2.94 -0.63 -22.74
N VAL A 666 2.98 -0.36 -24.04
CA VAL A 666 2.78 0.99 -24.60
C VAL A 666 1.30 1.18 -24.93
N PHE A 667 0.77 2.36 -24.64
CA PHE A 667 -0.60 2.75 -24.98
C PHE A 667 -0.59 3.75 -26.13
N ASP A 668 -1.18 3.35 -27.27
CA ASP A 668 -1.32 4.24 -28.41
C ASP A 668 -2.46 5.24 -28.21
N GLU A 669 -2.09 6.47 -27.84
CA GLU A 669 -3.04 7.57 -27.60
C GLU A 669 -3.74 8.06 -28.89
N SER A 670 -3.23 7.71 -30.08
CA SER A 670 -3.76 8.17 -31.37
C SER A 670 -4.90 7.30 -31.93
N GLN A 671 -5.06 6.08 -31.41
CA GLN A 671 -6.05 5.14 -31.94
C GLN A 671 -7.48 5.66 -31.79
N LYS A 672 -8.16 5.80 -32.94
CA LYS A 672 -9.59 6.06 -33.04
C LYS A 672 -10.17 4.99 -33.93
N SER A 673 -10.79 3.99 -33.36
CA SER A 673 -11.23 2.77 -34.06
C SER A 673 -12.64 2.35 -33.67
N PHE A 674 -13.56 3.35 -33.50
CA PHE A 674 -14.90 3.10 -32.98
C PHE A 674 -15.64 2.03 -33.80
N PHE A 675 -15.87 2.26 -35.09
CA PHE A 675 -16.60 1.31 -35.93
C PHE A 675 -15.72 0.18 -36.50
N GLU A 676 -14.43 0.41 -36.63
CA GLU A 676 -13.49 -0.55 -37.20
C GLU A 676 -13.17 -1.69 -36.25
N ARG A 677 -13.02 -1.40 -34.93
CA ARG A 677 -12.57 -2.37 -33.96
C ARG A 677 -13.43 -2.39 -32.67
N ASP A 678 -13.57 -1.24 -32.02
CA ASP A 678 -14.05 -1.18 -30.64
C ASP A 678 -15.55 -1.43 -30.52
N TRP A 679 -16.36 -0.87 -31.42
CA TRP A 679 -17.79 -1.09 -31.45
C TRP A 679 -18.18 -2.54 -31.78
N PRO A 680 -17.62 -3.20 -32.83
CA PRO A 680 -17.86 -4.60 -33.07
C PRO A 680 -17.39 -5.51 -31.92
N ALA A 681 -16.25 -5.20 -31.30
CA ALA A 681 -15.74 -5.94 -30.14
C ALA A 681 -16.67 -5.82 -28.93
N TRP A 682 -17.20 -4.63 -28.70
CA TRP A 682 -18.16 -4.38 -27.62
C TRP A 682 -19.49 -5.09 -27.87
N LEU A 683 -20.06 -4.99 -29.06
CA LEU A 683 -21.30 -5.65 -29.44
C LEU A 683 -21.26 -7.17 -29.30
N THR A 684 -20.13 -7.77 -29.59
CA THR A 684 -19.93 -9.24 -29.54
C THR A 684 -19.41 -9.73 -28.19
N GLY A 685 -19.11 -8.82 -27.25
CA GLY A 685 -18.47 -9.15 -25.98
C GLY A 685 -16.99 -9.48 -26.07
N ARG A 686 -16.38 -9.49 -27.27
CA ARG A 686 -14.95 -9.76 -27.46
C ARG A 686 -14.04 -8.75 -26.75
N ILE A 687 -14.54 -7.55 -26.43
CA ILE A 687 -13.80 -6.55 -25.67
C ILE A 687 -13.26 -7.10 -24.33
N TYR A 688 -13.90 -8.12 -23.76
CA TYR A 688 -13.48 -8.77 -22.52
C TYR A 688 -12.46 -9.90 -22.75
N ASP A 689 -12.36 -10.40 -23.97
CA ASP A 689 -11.45 -11.49 -24.36
C ASP A 689 -10.20 -10.95 -25.05
N LEU A 690 -10.21 -9.70 -25.53
CA LEU A 690 -9.02 -9.07 -26.11
C LEU A 690 -7.91 -9.10 -25.09
N SER A 691 -6.93 -9.96 -25.34
CA SER A 691 -5.68 -9.95 -24.60
C SER A 691 -4.88 -8.75 -25.11
N GLU A 692 -4.11 -8.15 -24.23
CA GLU A 692 -3.19 -7.05 -24.56
C GLU A 692 -2.16 -7.41 -25.62
N ARG A 693 -1.97 -8.72 -25.88
CA ARG A 693 -1.06 -9.26 -26.90
C ARG A 693 -1.59 -9.10 -28.35
N GLU A 694 -2.90 -8.95 -28.53
CA GLU A 694 -3.48 -8.77 -29.87
C GLU A 694 -3.42 -7.30 -30.36
N GLY A 695 -3.09 -6.35 -29.47
CA GLY A 695 -2.82 -4.96 -29.85
C GLY A 695 -1.36 -4.67 -30.22
N CYS A 696 -0.46 -5.62 -30.01
CA CYS A 696 0.97 -5.56 -30.36
C CYS A 696 1.35 -6.63 -31.38
N ALA A 697 0.41 -7.13 -32.15
CA ALA A 697 0.68 -8.15 -33.14
C ALA A 697 0.94 -7.53 -34.51
N GLU A 698 2.11 -7.86 -34.96
CA GLU A 698 2.47 -8.08 -36.35
C GLU A 698 2.49 -6.84 -37.26
N ASP A 699 3.67 -6.23 -37.30
CA ASP A 699 4.30 -5.83 -38.56
C ASP A 699 5.69 -6.47 -38.66
#